data_775bbf18a3ba11d74ebbeeb9d6ac0ea0
#
_entry.id   775bbf18a3ba11d74ebbeeb9d6ac0ea0
#
_cell.length_a   1.000
_cell.length_b   1.000
_cell.length_c   1.000
_cell.angle_alpha   90.00
_cell.angle_beta   90.00
_cell.angle_gamma   90.00
#
_symmetry.space_group_name_H-M   'P 1'
#
loop_
_entity.id
_entity.type
_entity.pdbx_description
1 polymer ?
#
loop_
_entity_poly.entity_id
_entity_poly.type
_entity_poly.pdbx_seq_one_letter_code
_entity_poly.pdbx_strand_id
1 'polypeptide(L)'
;MILKKLCAAFMSVIMSVNVFMGVPPFNPDNEYELSTVSDMMESYSLKAEPQTLATTASTSNMRRPLSPEQPMWIVHIDSWNYADPAKIIDLIPEDVLPYVVFNISLSINWDGTNKKWLMVKDGYETAKSWIRTCAEKGVWTMIQPSSGGQTHFPDYEADDDLEDTIYAEFFRDYPNFIGYNYCEQFWGFYDDKNPDHYLNPNFPDSKWVTCEERYRHFAALLKLCNKYGGYLDVSWCANQWSASLNPIAMLKEVPEWEAACRQYSQNFILEEKYTQLSYIADVESTVYGAYLSGYCGNFGIRYDESGWSDSSWDGNGEPSKDQYRVATGLPMHIERMAMNGMTVIDGPELVWADDFKELWPSTDNEGYKVRGWEMYDQFQNDMLDMFRKVLDGTIRIPSRKEAIDRTKVAVIQDVNTGNNDDKYSSYPSLFEGLYRMTGDGNLKDNWNPYKSTGRYPTIPTIYKLADDLAKTMKVQVNQSTIGSRWPTIEAKQNEFNNLFPNEYWGNIYAGRNENTWVTYNPYKDGTTAGGYFIPKYNTCKQVEVSYSQYTTGVINEYSDHIDFYLNNYDEKDSSTLRTNTIKIYGATSKPSYTCKNRGVRQKRTEVTENWSNGVYTLTIKENGPIDIKINCSGKETGRLTSYKTATLVEPEFPEAYTGPRQYEAEFFDQKNVEANVTNACDTDIDKCQGQGFLKFGTKADAAVKDTVTNKTAGTANMILRYSATSDINNIDLYVNNVKVKTLSLPKGASYSDWKTVTTPITLKEGDNKIELKANSTLPSSLYLDNFVIE
;
A
#
# COMPACT_ATOMS: atom_id res chain seq x y z
N MET A 1 -0.44 31.37 -0.68
CA MET A 1 -0.72 30.44 -1.78
C MET A 1 0.52 30.13 -2.64
N ILE A 2 1.29 31.10 -3.11
CA ILE A 2 2.52 30.85 -3.89
C ILE A 2 3.65 30.28 -2.99
N LEU A 3 3.79 30.73 -1.76
CA LEU A 3 4.79 30.22 -0.80
C LEU A 3 4.47 28.80 -0.32
N LYS A 4 3.19 28.46 -0.14
CA LYS A 4 2.75 27.10 0.24
C LYS A 4 2.95 26.07 -0.88
N LYS A 5 2.74 26.49 -2.14
CA LYS A 5 3.08 25.64 -3.30
C LYS A 5 4.60 25.54 -3.50
N LEU A 6 5.35 26.55 -3.11
CA LEU A 6 6.82 26.48 -3.10
C LEU A 6 7.35 25.60 -1.96
N CYS A 7 6.73 25.63 -0.77
CA CYS A 7 7.16 24.75 0.33
C CYS A 7 6.72 23.29 0.09
N ALA A 8 5.51 23.04 -0.40
CA ALA A 8 5.10 21.69 -0.78
C ALA A 8 5.89 21.19 -2.01
N ALA A 9 6.13 22.05 -2.99
CA ALA A 9 7.02 21.74 -4.10
C ALA A 9 8.50 21.62 -3.66
N PHE A 10 8.92 22.35 -2.63
CA PHE A 10 10.28 22.27 -2.10
C PHE A 10 10.46 21.05 -1.21
N MET A 11 9.44 20.65 -0.45
CA MET A 11 9.43 19.38 0.30
C MET A 11 9.22 18.18 -0.63
N SER A 12 8.35 18.27 -1.62
CA SER A 12 8.25 17.24 -2.67
C SER A 12 9.52 17.17 -3.53
N VAL A 13 10.16 18.30 -3.79
CA VAL A 13 11.49 18.35 -4.41
C VAL A 13 12.57 17.84 -3.45
N ILE A 14 12.50 18.05 -2.14
CA ILE A 14 13.45 17.46 -1.18
C ILE A 14 13.18 15.96 -1.03
N MET A 15 11.96 15.48 -1.03
CA MET A 15 11.67 14.04 -1.02
C MET A 15 11.85 13.40 -2.41
N SER A 16 11.41 14.04 -3.48
CA SER A 16 11.74 13.61 -4.86
C SER A 16 13.22 13.79 -5.15
N VAL A 17 13.89 14.79 -4.58
CA VAL A 17 15.33 15.02 -4.68
C VAL A 17 16.10 14.07 -3.76
N ASN A 18 15.61 13.71 -2.57
CA ASN A 18 16.16 12.60 -1.81
C ASN A 18 15.92 11.25 -2.50
N VAL A 19 14.81 11.09 -3.20
CA VAL A 19 14.52 9.92 -4.04
C VAL A 19 15.25 9.98 -5.39
N PHE A 20 15.36 11.16 -6.03
CA PHE A 20 15.94 11.28 -7.38
C PHE A 20 17.40 11.76 -7.46
N MET A 21 17.94 12.40 -6.44
CA MET A 21 19.32 12.95 -6.51
C MET A 21 20.33 12.20 -5.63
N GLY A 22 19.94 11.17 -4.95
CA GLY A 22 20.86 10.32 -4.19
C GLY A 22 21.63 9.32 -5.03
N VAL A 23 21.13 9.01 -6.22
CA VAL A 23 21.80 8.08 -7.13
C VAL A 23 21.86 8.77 -8.49
N PRO A 24 23.02 8.88 -9.12
CA PRO A 24 23.08 9.23 -10.53
C PRO A 24 22.16 8.24 -11.28
N PRO A 25 21.40 8.71 -12.27
CA PRO A 25 20.62 7.80 -13.09
C PRO A 25 21.55 6.68 -13.54
N PHE A 26 21.07 5.44 -13.37
CA PHE A 26 21.80 4.26 -13.82
C PHE A 26 22.35 4.54 -15.23
N ASN A 27 23.65 4.62 -15.34
CA ASN A 27 24.32 4.74 -16.63
C ASN A 27 24.76 3.34 -17.05
N PRO A 28 24.04 2.69 -17.97
CA PRO A 28 24.37 1.36 -18.43
C PRO A 28 25.74 1.25 -19.09
N ASP A 29 26.36 2.41 -19.40
CA ASP A 29 27.69 2.46 -20.04
C ASP A 29 28.83 2.61 -19.01
N ASN A 30 28.58 2.48 -17.72
CA ASN A 30 29.59 2.61 -16.69
C ASN A 30 30.30 1.25 -16.47
N GLU A 31 31.34 0.99 -17.26
CA GLU A 31 32.14 -0.23 -17.19
C GLU A 31 32.74 -0.53 -15.79
N TYR A 32 32.76 0.47 -14.89
CA TYR A 32 33.32 0.33 -13.56
C TYR A 32 32.45 -0.48 -12.59
N GLU A 33 31.13 -0.43 -12.76
CA GLU A 33 30.19 -1.19 -11.94
C GLU A 33 30.16 -2.69 -12.33
N LEU A 34 30.48 -2.98 -13.56
CA LEU A 34 30.45 -4.34 -14.10
C LEU A 34 31.62 -5.23 -13.62
N SER A 35 32.76 -4.65 -13.25
CA SER A 35 33.93 -5.41 -12.84
C SER A 35 33.85 -5.94 -11.40
N THR A 36 33.32 -5.13 -10.48
CA THR A 36 33.16 -5.48 -9.07
C THR A 36 32.10 -6.56 -8.85
N VAL A 37 31.04 -6.50 -9.64
CA VAL A 37 29.98 -7.50 -9.60
C VAL A 37 30.40 -8.84 -10.21
N SER A 38 31.24 -8.80 -11.25
CA SER A 38 31.81 -10.03 -11.85
C SER A 38 32.67 -10.81 -10.87
N ASP A 39 33.43 -10.12 -10.02
CA ASP A 39 34.31 -10.75 -9.03
C ASP A 39 33.54 -11.36 -7.86
N MET A 40 32.36 -10.81 -7.55
CA MET A 40 31.43 -11.39 -6.58
C MET A 40 30.71 -12.64 -7.11
N MET A 41 30.43 -12.69 -8.41
CA MET A 41 29.73 -13.82 -9.04
C MET A 41 30.55 -15.12 -9.04
N GLU A 42 31.87 -15.05 -9.03
CA GLU A 42 32.73 -16.24 -9.01
C GLU A 42 32.75 -16.97 -7.64
N SER A 43 32.36 -16.30 -6.57
CA SER A 43 32.50 -16.84 -5.21
C SER A 43 31.32 -17.64 -4.67
N TYR A 44 30.15 -17.60 -5.32
CA TYR A 44 28.93 -18.15 -4.74
C TYR A 44 28.10 -18.98 -5.72
N SER A 45 28.26 -20.28 -5.71
CA SER A 45 27.27 -21.17 -6.30
C SER A 45 26.33 -21.71 -5.22
N LEU A 46 25.05 -21.45 -5.38
CA LEU A 46 24.01 -22.02 -4.54
C LEU A 46 23.71 -23.44 -5.01
N LYS A 47 23.86 -24.41 -4.15
CA LYS A 47 23.26 -25.72 -4.36
C LYS A 47 21.88 -25.70 -3.70
N ALA A 48 20.85 -25.84 -4.52
CA ALA A 48 19.50 -26.04 -4.00
C ALA A 48 19.44 -27.42 -3.34
N GLU A 49 19.40 -27.46 -2.03
CA GLU A 49 19.12 -28.70 -1.30
C GLU A 49 17.65 -28.65 -0.84
N PRO A 50 16.91 -29.73 -1.00
CA PRO A 50 15.58 -29.86 -0.44
C PRO A 50 15.64 -29.61 1.08
N GLN A 51 14.84 -28.71 1.58
CA GLN A 51 14.71 -28.49 3.01
C GLN A 51 13.26 -28.57 3.41
N THR A 52 13.02 -29.36 4.44
CA THR A 52 11.72 -29.35 5.11
C THR A 52 11.64 -28.05 5.90
N LEU A 53 10.80 -27.13 5.45
CA LEU A 53 10.47 -25.96 6.23
C LEU A 53 9.64 -26.41 7.42
N ALA A 54 10.04 -25.99 8.61
CA ALA A 54 9.22 -26.19 9.81
C ALA A 54 7.84 -25.56 9.53
N THR A 55 6.82 -26.40 9.58
CA THR A 55 5.45 -25.94 9.39
C THR A 55 5.06 -25.00 10.51
N THR A 56 4.70 -23.80 10.12
CA THR A 56 3.82 -22.86 10.81
C THR A 56 3.93 -22.82 12.33
N ALA A 57 4.61 -21.81 12.82
CA ALA A 57 4.32 -21.31 14.15
C ALA A 57 2.81 -20.97 14.22
N SER A 58 2.21 -21.27 15.35
CA SER A 58 0.80 -21.02 15.60
C SER A 58 0.49 -19.52 15.42
N THR A 59 -0.52 -19.19 14.64
CA THR A 59 -1.08 -17.83 14.49
C THR A 59 -1.73 -17.31 15.80
N SER A 60 -1.70 -18.11 16.87
CA SER A 60 -2.41 -17.85 18.14
C SER A 60 -1.94 -16.63 18.92
N ASN A 61 -0.80 -16.01 18.54
CA ASN A 61 -0.24 -14.87 19.26
C ASN A 61 -0.28 -13.56 18.46
N MET A 62 -0.84 -13.55 17.25
CA MET A 62 -0.90 -12.34 16.44
C MET A 62 -1.96 -11.38 16.98
N ARG A 63 -1.59 -10.10 17.18
CA ARG A 63 -2.53 -9.03 17.58
C ARG A 63 -3.64 -8.85 16.55
N ARG A 64 -3.26 -8.86 15.27
CA ARG A 64 -4.18 -8.85 14.14
C ARG A 64 -3.77 -9.97 13.18
N PRO A 65 -4.47 -11.11 13.20
CA PRO A 65 -4.19 -12.19 12.26
C PRO A 65 -4.29 -11.71 10.80
N LEU A 66 -3.44 -12.26 9.93
CA LEU A 66 -3.42 -11.99 8.51
C LEU A 66 -3.47 -13.31 7.75
N SER A 67 -4.41 -13.44 6.85
CA SER A 67 -4.62 -14.63 6.03
C SER A 67 -5.48 -14.32 4.80
N PRO A 68 -5.67 -15.27 3.87
CA PRO A 68 -6.63 -15.10 2.79
C PRO A 68 -8.06 -14.78 3.25
N GLU A 69 -8.43 -15.20 4.46
CA GLU A 69 -9.73 -14.93 5.09
C GLU A 69 -9.77 -13.58 5.81
N GLN A 70 -8.62 -13.01 6.13
CA GLN A 70 -8.46 -11.73 6.82
C GLN A 70 -7.38 -10.89 6.11
N PRO A 71 -7.61 -10.41 4.89
CA PRO A 71 -6.65 -9.56 4.19
C PRO A 71 -6.44 -8.23 4.90
N MET A 72 -5.41 -7.51 4.53
CA MET A 72 -5.04 -6.22 5.12
C MET A 72 -4.83 -5.17 4.05
N TRP A 73 -5.33 -3.98 4.31
CA TRP A 73 -5.03 -2.79 3.54
C TRP A 73 -4.30 -1.77 4.41
N ILE A 74 -3.04 -1.53 4.09
CA ILE A 74 -2.21 -0.55 4.78
C ILE A 74 -2.39 0.80 4.08
N VAL A 75 -2.78 1.80 4.84
CA VAL A 75 -3.03 3.17 4.37
C VAL A 75 -2.06 4.10 5.08
N HIS A 76 -1.39 4.98 4.35
CA HIS A 76 -0.37 5.83 4.91
C HIS A 76 -0.89 7.20 5.32
N ILE A 77 -0.51 7.62 6.51
CA ILE A 77 -0.68 8.97 7.01
C ILE A 77 0.71 9.52 7.33
N ASP A 78 1.13 10.52 6.57
CA ASP A 78 2.46 11.07 6.72
C ASP A 78 2.49 12.18 7.76
N SER A 79 3.36 12.06 8.73
CA SER A 79 3.49 13.05 9.82
C SER A 79 3.90 14.46 9.35
N TRP A 80 4.35 14.59 8.12
CA TRP A 80 4.68 15.89 7.50
C TRP A 80 3.56 16.51 6.69
N ASN A 81 2.45 15.81 6.48
CA ASN A 81 1.38 16.20 5.55
C ASN A 81 0.15 16.78 6.25
N TYR A 82 0.24 17.48 7.34
CA TYR A 82 -0.88 18.17 7.95
C TYR A 82 -2.26 17.53 7.81
N ALA A 83 -2.31 16.23 7.78
CA ALA A 83 -3.56 15.48 7.81
C ALA A 83 -3.96 15.27 9.26
N ASP A 84 -5.21 15.59 9.58
CA ASP A 84 -5.80 15.17 10.84
C ASP A 84 -6.16 13.69 10.74
N PRO A 85 -5.48 12.77 11.45
CA PRO A 85 -5.73 11.34 11.30
C PRO A 85 -7.18 10.98 11.63
N ALA A 86 -7.82 11.67 12.57
CA ALA A 86 -9.22 11.39 12.92
C ALA A 86 -10.15 11.66 11.72
N LYS A 87 -9.96 12.78 11.03
CA LYS A 87 -10.78 13.15 9.87
C LYS A 87 -10.51 12.27 8.66
N ILE A 88 -9.27 11.79 8.49
CA ILE A 88 -8.93 10.84 7.43
C ILE A 88 -9.58 9.48 7.68
N ILE A 89 -9.51 8.97 8.91
CA ILE A 89 -10.14 7.71 9.29
C ILE A 89 -11.66 7.77 9.04
N ASP A 90 -12.30 8.88 9.36
CA ASP A 90 -13.74 9.07 9.19
C ASP A 90 -14.21 9.07 7.71
N LEU A 91 -13.28 9.19 6.76
CA LEU A 91 -13.58 9.05 5.33
C LEU A 91 -13.53 7.60 4.83
N ILE A 92 -12.90 6.71 5.57
CA ILE A 92 -12.84 5.30 5.17
C ILE A 92 -14.23 4.66 5.38
N PRO A 93 -14.81 4.04 4.35
CA PRO A 93 -16.12 3.41 4.48
C PRO A 93 -16.16 2.30 5.53
N GLU A 94 -17.26 2.20 6.26
CA GLU A 94 -17.47 1.24 7.35
C GLU A 94 -17.26 -0.21 6.94
N ASP A 95 -17.58 -0.56 5.68
CA ASP A 95 -17.41 -1.92 5.15
C ASP A 95 -15.95 -2.29 4.91
N VAL A 96 -15.07 -1.31 4.79
CA VAL A 96 -13.63 -1.50 4.53
C VAL A 96 -12.79 -1.27 5.79
N LEU A 97 -13.22 -0.38 6.66
CA LEU A 97 -12.47 0.08 7.84
C LEU A 97 -11.93 -1.06 8.73
N PRO A 98 -12.63 -2.18 8.97
CA PRO A 98 -12.09 -3.28 9.79
C PRO A 98 -10.82 -3.90 9.23
N TYR A 99 -10.61 -3.81 7.92
CA TYR A 99 -9.46 -4.40 7.23
C TYR A 99 -8.29 -3.42 7.07
N VAL A 100 -8.51 -2.14 7.37
CA VAL A 100 -7.52 -1.08 7.20
C VAL A 100 -6.57 -1.03 8.40
N VAL A 101 -5.29 -0.85 8.11
CA VAL A 101 -4.24 -0.56 9.07
C VAL A 101 -3.61 0.77 8.69
N PHE A 102 -3.54 1.72 9.62
CA PHE A 102 -2.90 2.99 9.36
C PHE A 102 -1.40 2.91 9.64
N ASN A 103 -0.59 3.17 8.63
CA ASN A 103 0.85 3.29 8.76
C ASN A 103 1.23 4.77 8.93
N ILE A 104 1.87 5.09 10.03
CA ILE A 104 2.31 6.44 10.35
C ILE A 104 3.74 6.60 9.88
N SER A 105 3.92 7.38 8.80
CA SER A 105 5.24 7.64 8.25
C SER A 105 5.94 8.75 9.02
N LEU A 106 7.15 8.46 9.49
CA LEU A 106 8.01 9.41 10.19
C LEU A 106 9.05 10.01 9.24
N SER A 107 9.67 11.08 9.65
CA SER A 107 10.74 11.74 8.91
C SER A 107 12.00 11.86 9.77
N ILE A 108 13.13 11.53 9.15
CA ILE A 108 14.46 11.58 9.79
C ILE A 108 15.36 12.47 8.94
N ASN A 109 16.01 13.44 9.57
CA ASN A 109 16.91 14.37 8.92
C ASN A 109 18.36 14.13 9.33
N TRP A 110 19.28 14.41 8.41
CA TRP A 110 20.71 14.39 8.68
C TRP A 110 21.16 15.69 9.33
N ASP A 111 21.80 15.59 10.52
CA ASP A 111 22.51 16.70 11.16
C ASP A 111 23.99 16.69 10.74
N GLY A 112 24.32 17.50 9.75
CA GLY A 112 25.69 17.62 9.24
C GLY A 112 26.70 18.19 10.26
N THR A 113 26.25 18.84 11.33
CA THR A 113 27.12 19.37 12.39
C THR A 113 27.55 18.26 13.33
N ASN A 114 26.61 17.46 13.82
CA ASN A 114 26.87 16.39 14.76
C ASN A 114 27.12 15.03 14.08
N LYS A 115 27.02 14.98 12.75
CA LYS A 115 27.22 13.77 11.94
C LYS A 115 26.33 12.60 12.34
N LYS A 116 25.05 12.89 12.55
CA LYS A 116 24.08 11.86 12.93
C LYS A 116 22.70 12.11 12.32
N TRP A 117 21.93 11.07 12.23
CA TRP A 117 20.52 11.15 11.87
C TRP A 117 19.69 11.57 13.08
N LEU A 118 18.74 12.45 12.87
CA LEU A 118 17.83 12.95 13.91
C LEU A 118 16.40 12.76 13.48
N MET A 119 15.57 12.33 14.42
CA MET A 119 14.13 12.39 14.24
C MET A 119 13.71 13.84 14.02
N VAL A 120 12.84 14.08 13.04
CA VAL A 120 12.19 15.37 12.88
C VAL A 120 11.51 15.73 14.18
N LYS A 121 11.61 17.00 14.55
CA LYS A 121 11.15 17.52 15.84
C LYS A 121 9.83 16.91 16.26
N ASP A 122 9.83 16.37 17.45
CA ASP A 122 8.69 15.71 18.10
C ASP A 122 8.04 14.54 17.31
N GLY A 123 8.74 13.98 16.32
CA GLY A 123 8.24 12.87 15.52
C GLY A 123 7.76 11.68 16.33
N TYR A 124 8.44 11.36 17.43
CA TYR A 124 7.98 10.29 18.33
C TYR A 124 6.70 10.64 19.05
N GLU A 125 6.55 11.87 19.53
CA GLU A 125 5.33 12.33 20.22
C GLU A 125 4.16 12.45 19.25
N THR A 126 4.42 12.91 18.02
CA THR A 126 3.43 12.90 16.95
C THR A 126 2.95 11.48 16.64
N ALA A 127 3.87 10.52 16.48
CA ALA A 127 3.51 9.11 16.27
C ALA A 127 2.66 8.57 17.42
N LYS A 128 3.08 8.81 18.67
CA LYS A 128 2.34 8.38 19.87
C LYS A 128 0.94 8.99 19.92
N SER A 129 0.82 10.27 19.59
CA SER A 129 -0.47 10.96 19.53
C SER A 129 -1.39 10.33 18.47
N TRP A 130 -0.88 10.08 17.28
CA TRP A 130 -1.65 9.52 16.18
C TRP A 130 -2.03 8.05 16.40
N ILE A 131 -1.15 7.27 17.02
CA ILE A 131 -1.49 5.90 17.44
C ILE A 131 -2.68 5.92 18.40
N ARG A 132 -2.69 6.87 19.36
CA ARG A 132 -3.82 7.05 20.29
C ARG A 132 -5.11 7.42 19.56
N THR A 133 -5.04 8.35 18.62
CA THR A 133 -6.19 8.71 17.77
C THR A 133 -6.72 7.50 17.00
N CYS A 134 -5.84 6.70 16.41
CA CYS A 134 -6.23 5.46 15.74
C CYS A 134 -6.90 4.48 16.71
N ALA A 135 -6.38 4.33 17.93
CA ALA A 135 -6.99 3.47 18.96
C ALA A 135 -8.38 3.95 19.37
N GLU A 136 -8.61 5.26 19.47
CA GLU A 136 -9.94 5.84 19.74
C GLU A 136 -10.94 5.51 18.63
N LYS A 137 -10.47 5.52 17.38
CA LYS A 137 -11.26 5.17 16.21
C LYS A 137 -11.36 3.66 15.96
N GLY A 138 -10.73 2.84 16.79
CA GLY A 138 -10.75 1.38 16.66
C GLY A 138 -9.93 0.86 15.48
N VAL A 139 -8.80 1.51 15.15
CA VAL A 139 -7.97 1.17 13.99
C VAL A 139 -6.59 0.70 14.43
N TRP A 140 -6.11 -0.35 13.78
CA TRP A 140 -4.74 -0.86 13.94
C TRP A 140 -3.73 0.08 13.31
N THR A 141 -2.51 0.11 13.85
CA THR A 141 -1.43 0.99 13.37
C THR A 141 -0.12 0.27 13.20
N MET A 142 0.64 0.74 12.22
CA MET A 142 2.06 0.47 12.01
C MET A 142 2.84 1.78 12.00
N ILE A 143 4.15 1.70 12.08
CA ILE A 143 5.04 2.85 11.89
C ILE A 143 6.00 2.55 10.76
N GLN A 144 6.19 3.55 9.88
CA GLN A 144 7.29 3.61 8.94
C GLN A 144 8.39 4.49 9.52
N PRO A 145 9.53 3.90 9.96
CA PRO A 145 10.61 4.67 10.58
C PRO A 145 11.24 5.67 9.65
N SER A 146 11.39 5.28 8.37
CA SER A 146 11.89 6.14 7.30
C SER A 146 11.51 5.58 5.94
N SER A 147 11.31 6.46 4.95
CA SER A 147 11.12 6.09 3.55
C SER A 147 12.47 6.04 2.83
N GLY A 148 12.66 5.11 1.91
CA GLY A 148 13.90 4.94 1.13
C GLY A 148 15.13 4.74 2.01
N GLY A 149 14.90 4.36 3.24
CA GLY A 149 15.83 4.65 4.28
C GLY A 149 16.86 3.56 4.52
N GLN A 150 18.05 4.03 4.51
CA GLN A 150 19.20 3.32 5.01
C GLN A 150 19.51 3.78 6.44
N THR A 151 18.50 4.24 7.15
CA THR A 151 18.61 4.69 8.54
C THR A 151 17.76 3.83 9.48
N HIS A 152 18.12 3.84 10.73
CA HIS A 152 17.32 3.36 11.86
C HIS A 152 16.68 4.55 12.57
N PHE A 153 15.87 4.29 13.58
CA PHE A 153 15.55 5.35 14.53
C PHE A 153 16.84 5.96 15.10
N PRO A 154 16.88 7.27 15.32
CA PRO A 154 18.02 7.92 15.94
C PRO A 154 18.41 7.25 17.26
N ASP A 155 19.70 7.27 17.57
CA ASP A 155 20.29 6.71 18.79
C ASP A 155 20.16 5.18 18.90
N TYR A 156 19.90 4.47 17.79
CA TYR A 156 19.89 3.02 17.69
C TYR A 156 21.10 2.51 16.91
N GLU A 157 21.81 1.53 17.46
CA GLU A 157 22.88 0.80 16.77
C GLU A 157 22.37 -0.59 16.36
N ALA A 158 22.90 -1.13 15.25
CA ALA A 158 22.41 -2.39 14.68
C ALA A 158 22.49 -3.61 15.62
N ASP A 159 23.43 -3.56 16.58
CA ASP A 159 23.67 -4.64 17.55
C ASP A 159 22.93 -4.43 18.89
N ASP A 160 22.13 -3.37 19.02
CA ASP A 160 21.37 -3.08 20.24
C ASP A 160 20.30 -4.14 20.50
N ASP A 161 20.05 -4.39 21.79
CA ASP A 161 18.87 -5.17 22.18
C ASP A 161 17.62 -4.32 21.99
N LEU A 162 16.76 -4.71 21.05
CA LEU A 162 15.55 -3.98 20.72
C LEU A 162 14.52 -3.87 21.86
N GLU A 163 14.65 -4.70 22.89
CA GLU A 163 13.74 -4.67 24.04
C GLU A 163 13.84 -3.40 24.89
N ASP A 164 15.00 -2.79 24.90
CA ASP A 164 15.28 -1.58 25.67
C ASP A 164 15.21 -0.30 24.79
N THR A 165 14.70 -0.44 23.56
CA THR A 165 14.61 0.66 22.58
C THR A 165 13.17 1.13 22.37
N ILE A 166 13.03 2.21 21.62
CA ILE A 166 11.73 2.75 21.15
C ILE A 166 10.95 1.71 20.32
N TYR A 167 11.61 0.76 19.67
CA TYR A 167 10.94 -0.30 18.90
C TYR A 167 10.05 -1.17 19.78
N ALA A 168 10.49 -1.51 20.98
CA ALA A 168 9.67 -2.28 21.90
C ALA A 168 8.68 -1.41 22.67
N GLU A 169 8.99 -0.13 22.91
CA GLU A 169 8.09 0.82 23.60
C GLU A 169 6.74 0.90 22.90
N PHE A 170 6.71 1.08 21.57
CA PHE A 170 5.46 1.15 20.81
C PHE A 170 4.59 -0.10 21.01
N PHE A 171 5.19 -1.27 21.01
CA PHE A 171 4.45 -2.51 21.29
C PHE A 171 3.92 -2.58 22.73
N ARG A 172 4.72 -2.15 23.72
CA ARG A 172 4.33 -2.22 25.14
C ARG A 172 3.21 -1.26 25.49
N ASP A 173 3.30 -0.04 24.93
CA ASP A 173 2.44 1.06 25.39
C ASP A 173 1.14 1.16 24.59
N TYR A 174 1.09 0.60 23.37
CA TYR A 174 -0.07 0.73 22.49
C TYR A 174 -0.59 -0.64 22.02
N PRO A 175 -1.76 -1.08 22.53
CA PRO A 175 -2.33 -2.37 22.14
C PRO A 175 -2.77 -2.44 20.68
N ASN A 176 -3.07 -1.30 20.03
CA ASN A 176 -3.41 -1.20 18.62
C ASN A 176 -2.19 -1.10 17.68
N PHE A 177 -0.97 -1.11 18.21
CA PHE A 177 0.24 -1.11 17.41
C PHE A 177 0.61 -2.54 17.00
N ILE A 178 0.80 -2.77 15.69
CA ILE A 178 1.07 -4.11 15.14
C ILE A 178 2.39 -4.22 14.39
N GLY A 179 3.24 -3.20 14.36
CA GLY A 179 4.57 -3.40 13.81
C GLY A 179 5.12 -2.29 12.94
N TYR A 180 6.09 -2.64 12.13
CA TYR A 180 6.91 -1.72 11.37
C TYR A 180 6.81 -2.00 9.88
N ASN A 181 6.62 -0.93 9.10
CA ASN A 181 6.65 -0.95 7.65
C ASN A 181 7.91 -0.23 7.17
N TYR A 182 8.75 -0.92 6.45
CA TYR A 182 9.97 -0.38 5.85
C TYR A 182 9.78 -0.21 4.35
N CYS A 183 9.45 0.98 3.94
CA CYS A 183 9.21 1.35 2.56
C CYS A 183 10.53 1.52 1.79
N GLU A 184 10.52 1.18 0.51
CA GLU A 184 11.61 1.44 -0.46
C GLU A 184 12.99 0.98 0.00
N GLN A 185 13.07 -0.18 0.57
CA GLN A 185 14.34 -0.66 1.07
C GLN A 185 15.27 -1.10 -0.06
N PHE A 186 16.57 -0.95 0.20
CA PHE A 186 17.68 -1.28 -0.67
C PHE A 186 17.81 -0.44 -1.93
N TRP A 187 17.03 0.60 -2.08
CA TRP A 187 17.24 1.56 -3.13
C TRP A 187 18.53 2.34 -2.88
N GLY A 188 19.46 2.31 -3.86
CA GLY A 188 20.73 3.02 -3.76
C GLY A 188 21.87 2.30 -3.03
N PHE A 189 21.69 1.07 -2.56
CA PHE A 189 22.79 0.23 -2.16
C PHE A 189 23.50 -0.34 -3.36
N TYR A 190 24.81 -0.28 -3.36
CA TYR A 190 25.60 -0.79 -4.48
C TYR A 190 26.55 -1.93 -4.09
N ASP A 191 27.34 -1.76 -3.04
CA ASP A 191 28.33 -2.75 -2.65
C ASP A 191 28.78 -2.53 -1.20
N ASP A 192 28.53 -3.51 -0.34
CA ASP A 192 28.93 -3.50 1.06
C ASP A 192 30.46 -3.54 1.24
N LYS A 193 31.20 -3.93 0.22
CA LYS A 193 32.65 -4.05 0.27
C LYS A 193 33.37 -2.75 -0.12
N ASN A 194 32.64 -1.80 -0.72
CA ASN A 194 33.22 -0.52 -1.12
C ASN A 194 32.79 0.58 -0.16
N PRO A 195 33.70 1.08 0.73
CA PRO A 195 33.34 2.10 1.71
C PRO A 195 32.82 3.42 1.10
N ASP A 196 33.20 3.73 -0.14
CA ASP A 196 32.76 4.95 -0.82
C ASP A 196 31.28 4.86 -1.22
N HIS A 197 30.74 3.67 -1.36
CA HIS A 197 29.31 3.45 -1.68
C HIS A 197 28.39 3.66 -0.47
N TYR A 198 28.93 3.75 0.73
CA TYR A 198 28.13 4.06 1.93
C TYR A 198 27.90 5.55 2.14
N LEU A 199 28.57 6.39 1.36
CA LEU A 199 28.43 7.83 1.49
C LEU A 199 27.21 8.28 0.68
N ASN A 200 26.29 8.95 1.35
CA ASN A 200 25.15 9.56 0.66
C ASN A 200 25.64 10.79 -0.11
N PRO A 201 25.53 10.85 -1.44
CA PRO A 201 26.01 11.96 -2.24
C PRO A 201 25.34 13.30 -1.91
N ASN A 202 24.10 13.28 -1.39
CA ASN A 202 23.39 14.48 -0.95
C ASN A 202 23.83 14.95 0.44
N PHE A 203 24.40 14.04 1.22
CA PHE A 203 24.89 14.28 2.58
C PHE A 203 26.27 13.65 2.71
N PRO A 204 27.30 14.25 2.10
CA PRO A 204 28.62 13.62 1.94
C PRO A 204 29.33 13.27 3.26
N ASP A 205 28.84 13.80 4.36
CA ASP A 205 29.32 13.47 5.70
C ASP A 205 28.52 12.36 6.39
N SER A 206 27.46 11.88 5.77
CA SER A 206 26.62 10.79 6.29
C SER A 206 27.12 9.45 5.79
N LYS A 207 26.85 8.43 6.58
CA LYS A 207 27.08 7.05 6.20
C LYS A 207 25.74 6.31 6.25
N TRP A 208 25.37 5.65 5.17
CA TRP A 208 24.23 4.77 5.16
C TRP A 208 24.54 3.46 5.86
N VAL A 209 23.49 2.83 6.39
CA VAL A 209 23.56 1.48 6.93
C VAL A 209 23.91 0.51 5.80
N THR A 210 24.81 -0.43 6.06
CA THR A 210 25.15 -1.47 5.08
C THR A 210 23.97 -2.42 4.86
N CYS A 211 23.97 -3.11 3.74
CA CYS A 211 22.97 -4.12 3.44
C CYS A 211 22.95 -5.23 4.50
N GLU A 212 24.12 -5.69 4.92
CA GLU A 212 24.27 -6.71 5.98
C GLU A 212 23.71 -6.21 7.33
N GLU A 213 24.08 -5.00 7.76
CA GLU A 213 23.54 -4.39 8.98
C GLU A 213 22.00 -4.26 8.93
N ARG A 214 21.46 -3.87 7.77
CA ARG A 214 20.00 -3.79 7.57
C ARG A 214 19.32 -5.13 7.75
N TYR A 215 19.86 -6.19 7.17
CA TYR A 215 19.25 -7.53 7.31
C TYR A 215 19.43 -8.11 8.71
N ARG A 216 20.52 -7.80 9.42
CA ARG A 216 20.65 -8.15 10.84
C ARG A 216 19.64 -7.40 11.69
N HIS A 217 19.44 -6.12 11.43
CA HIS A 217 18.39 -5.34 12.07
C HIS A 217 17.01 -5.94 11.81
N PHE A 218 16.69 -6.29 10.57
CA PHE A 218 15.43 -6.94 10.24
C PHE A 218 15.26 -8.28 10.95
N ALA A 219 16.32 -9.05 11.10
CA ALA A 219 16.28 -10.30 11.87
C ALA A 219 15.93 -10.07 13.35
N ALA A 220 16.54 -9.06 13.96
CA ALA A 220 16.24 -8.68 15.35
C ALA A 220 14.81 -8.14 15.47
N LEU A 221 14.37 -7.30 14.54
CA LEU A 221 13.04 -6.73 14.53
C LEU A 221 11.95 -7.78 14.29
N LEU A 222 12.21 -8.75 13.42
CA LEU A 222 11.30 -9.87 13.18
C LEU A 222 11.11 -10.72 14.43
N LYS A 223 12.18 -10.94 15.18
CA LYS A 223 12.12 -11.61 16.49
C LYS A 223 11.27 -10.80 17.49
N LEU A 224 11.45 -9.48 17.53
CA LEU A 224 10.65 -8.58 18.37
C LEU A 224 9.18 -8.62 17.97
N CYS A 225 8.87 -8.54 16.68
CA CYS A 225 7.51 -8.65 16.15
C CYS A 225 6.87 -9.98 16.57
N ASN A 226 7.60 -11.08 16.47
CA ASN A 226 7.08 -12.37 16.93
C ASN A 226 6.76 -12.37 18.44
N LYS A 227 7.61 -11.78 19.28
CA LYS A 227 7.39 -11.69 20.71
C LYS A 227 6.09 -10.97 21.06
N TYR A 228 5.78 -9.88 20.36
CA TYR A 228 4.62 -9.03 20.62
C TYR A 228 3.40 -9.36 19.73
N GLY A 229 3.52 -10.33 18.84
CA GLY A 229 2.44 -10.69 17.90
C GLY A 229 2.19 -9.66 16.80
N GLY A 230 3.24 -9.01 16.35
CA GLY A 230 3.19 -8.00 15.29
C GLY A 230 3.87 -8.42 14.00
N TYR A 231 4.07 -7.46 13.10
CA TYR A 231 4.64 -7.66 11.77
C TYR A 231 5.87 -6.79 11.52
N LEU A 232 6.80 -7.35 10.78
CA LEU A 232 7.76 -6.62 9.97
C LEU A 232 7.28 -6.70 8.54
N ASP A 233 6.99 -5.55 7.96
CA ASP A 233 6.60 -5.38 6.57
C ASP A 233 7.72 -4.66 5.83
N VAL A 234 8.16 -5.19 4.70
CA VAL A 234 9.27 -4.63 3.94
C VAL A 234 8.90 -4.59 2.47
N SER A 235 8.78 -3.40 1.93
CA SER A 235 8.67 -3.22 0.49
C SER A 235 10.05 -3.04 -0.14
N TRP A 236 10.35 -3.91 -1.09
CA TRP A 236 11.63 -3.99 -1.73
C TRP A 236 11.63 -3.19 -3.05
N CYS A 237 12.49 -2.17 -3.10
CA CYS A 237 12.58 -1.23 -4.20
C CYS A 237 13.99 -1.25 -4.80
N ALA A 238 14.35 -2.33 -5.43
CA ALA A 238 15.63 -2.42 -6.11
C ALA A 238 15.49 -3.34 -7.30
N ASN A 239 16.51 -3.28 -8.15
CA ASN A 239 16.68 -4.25 -9.17
C ASN A 239 16.82 -5.65 -8.53
N GLN A 240 15.85 -6.48 -8.78
CA GLN A 240 15.69 -7.79 -8.17
C GLN A 240 16.80 -8.78 -8.49
N TRP A 241 17.45 -8.59 -9.61
CA TRP A 241 18.55 -9.44 -10.03
C TRP A 241 19.92 -8.92 -9.59
N SER A 242 19.97 -7.78 -8.89
CA SER A 242 21.19 -7.27 -8.28
C SER A 242 21.65 -8.18 -7.17
N ALA A 243 22.91 -8.56 -7.21
CA ALA A 243 23.48 -9.54 -6.30
C ALA A 243 23.38 -9.15 -4.82
N SER A 244 23.79 -7.94 -4.50
CA SER A 244 23.84 -7.46 -3.12
C SER A 244 22.50 -7.02 -2.55
N LEU A 245 21.48 -6.90 -3.40
CA LEU A 245 20.19 -6.32 -3.02
C LEU A 245 19.04 -7.32 -3.05
N ASN A 246 19.23 -8.43 -3.76
CA ASN A 246 18.20 -9.42 -3.93
C ASN A 246 17.88 -10.11 -2.59
N PRO A 247 16.67 -10.00 -2.04
CA PRO A 247 16.33 -10.58 -0.74
C PRO A 247 16.49 -12.10 -0.71
N ILE A 248 16.39 -12.79 -1.85
CA ILE A 248 16.65 -14.23 -1.94
C ILE A 248 18.13 -14.53 -1.77
N ALA A 249 19.03 -13.74 -2.39
CA ALA A 249 20.47 -13.88 -2.20
C ALA A 249 20.87 -13.58 -0.75
N MET A 250 20.29 -12.58 -0.13
CA MET A 250 20.59 -12.18 1.24
C MET A 250 20.21 -13.20 2.31
N LEU A 251 19.31 -14.12 2.02
CA LEU A 251 19.07 -15.30 2.87
C LEU A 251 20.32 -16.18 3.03
N LYS A 252 21.22 -16.14 2.07
CA LYS A 252 22.48 -16.86 2.15
C LYS A 252 23.59 -16.05 2.81
N GLU A 253 23.66 -14.77 2.47
CA GLU A 253 24.73 -13.88 2.93
C GLU A 253 24.63 -13.57 4.42
N VAL A 254 23.41 -13.52 4.98
CA VAL A 254 23.13 -13.17 6.37
C VAL A 254 22.40 -14.33 7.05
N PRO A 255 23.12 -15.27 7.66
CA PRO A 255 22.53 -16.45 8.30
C PRO A 255 21.50 -16.13 9.38
N GLU A 256 21.66 -15.03 10.10
CA GLU A 256 20.72 -14.56 11.11
C GLU A 256 19.38 -14.19 10.47
N TRP A 257 19.42 -13.59 9.29
CA TRP A 257 18.22 -13.27 8.50
C TRP A 257 17.51 -14.55 8.01
N GLU A 258 18.24 -15.49 7.44
CA GLU A 258 17.66 -16.78 7.03
C GLU A 258 16.98 -17.48 8.23
N ALA A 259 17.65 -17.53 9.35
CA ALA A 259 17.13 -18.16 10.56
C ALA A 259 15.85 -17.46 11.06
N ALA A 260 15.85 -16.13 11.09
CA ALA A 260 14.68 -15.35 11.51
C ALA A 260 13.48 -15.56 10.56
N CYS A 261 13.69 -15.50 9.24
CA CYS A 261 12.65 -15.75 8.26
C CYS A 261 12.03 -17.14 8.40
N ARG A 262 12.84 -18.18 8.66
CA ARG A 262 12.33 -19.55 8.88
C ARG A 262 11.55 -19.67 10.18
N GLN A 263 12.06 -19.05 11.24
CA GLN A 263 11.47 -19.19 12.58
C GLN A 263 10.22 -18.32 12.75
N TYR A 264 10.20 -17.14 12.15
CA TYR A 264 9.19 -16.10 12.37
C TYR A 264 8.48 -15.68 11.08
N SER A 265 8.41 -16.54 10.07
CA SER A 265 7.83 -16.23 8.76
C SER A 265 6.43 -15.65 8.83
N GLN A 266 5.62 -16.09 9.77
CA GLN A 266 4.25 -15.58 9.97
C GLN A 266 4.20 -14.08 10.33
N ASN A 267 5.29 -13.53 10.88
CA ASN A 267 5.43 -12.13 11.27
C ASN A 267 6.06 -11.29 10.16
N PHE A 268 6.43 -11.90 9.04
CA PHE A 268 7.08 -11.23 7.94
C PHE A 268 6.17 -11.09 6.72
N ILE A 269 6.02 -9.86 6.27
CA ILE A 269 5.36 -9.48 5.03
C ILE A 269 6.44 -8.96 4.09
N LEU A 270 6.53 -9.53 2.90
CA LEU A 270 7.42 -9.04 1.84
C LEU A 270 6.58 -8.48 0.71
N GLU A 271 6.89 -7.26 0.29
CA GLU A 271 6.13 -6.57 -0.72
C GLU A 271 6.94 -6.26 -1.95
N GLU A 272 6.27 -6.30 -3.11
CA GLU A 272 6.80 -5.67 -4.30
C GLU A 272 6.55 -4.15 -4.23
N LYS A 273 7.60 -3.37 -4.45
CA LYS A 273 7.46 -1.92 -4.59
C LYS A 273 7.16 -1.58 -6.03
N TYR A 274 6.00 -0.99 -6.23
CA TYR A 274 5.47 -0.75 -7.56
C TYR A 274 5.82 0.64 -8.11
N THR A 275 7.02 1.10 -7.85
CA THR A 275 7.56 2.34 -8.39
C THR A 275 8.53 2.16 -9.54
N GLN A 276 9.12 0.96 -9.66
CA GLN A 276 10.07 0.63 -10.71
C GLN A 276 9.48 -0.37 -11.69
N LEU A 277 8.77 0.13 -12.64
CA LEU A 277 7.93 -0.65 -13.54
C LEU A 277 8.68 -1.57 -14.49
N SER A 278 9.93 -1.24 -14.79
CA SER A 278 10.75 -2.05 -15.70
C SER A 278 10.98 -3.48 -15.21
N TYR A 279 10.86 -3.71 -13.91
CA TYR A 279 11.22 -4.99 -13.27
C TYR A 279 10.06 -5.71 -12.62
N ILE A 280 8.86 -5.29 -12.91
CA ILE A 280 7.67 -5.76 -12.19
C ILE A 280 7.51 -7.28 -12.20
N ALA A 281 7.76 -7.92 -13.33
CA ALA A 281 7.62 -9.36 -13.44
C ALA A 281 8.66 -10.12 -12.61
N ASP A 282 9.84 -9.56 -12.46
CA ASP A 282 10.92 -10.14 -11.70
C ASP A 282 10.71 -9.91 -10.19
N VAL A 283 10.32 -8.70 -9.80
CA VAL A 283 10.00 -8.38 -8.40
C VAL A 283 8.87 -9.28 -7.92
N GLU A 284 7.79 -9.38 -8.69
CA GLU A 284 6.68 -10.31 -8.44
C GLU A 284 7.19 -11.76 -8.29
N SER A 285 8.08 -12.20 -9.17
CA SER A 285 8.69 -13.54 -9.13
C SER A 285 9.44 -13.79 -7.82
N THR A 286 10.20 -12.82 -7.35
CA THR A 286 11.00 -12.91 -6.14
C THR A 286 10.14 -12.93 -4.88
N VAL A 287 9.20 -12.00 -4.78
CA VAL A 287 8.27 -11.91 -3.63
C VAL A 287 7.39 -13.16 -3.55
N TYR A 288 6.85 -13.59 -4.68
CA TYR A 288 6.07 -14.82 -4.77
C TYR A 288 6.90 -16.06 -4.43
N GLY A 289 8.16 -16.09 -4.87
CA GLY A 289 9.10 -17.17 -4.53
C GLY A 289 9.40 -17.24 -3.03
N ALA A 290 9.61 -16.12 -2.37
CA ALA A 290 9.81 -16.05 -0.92
C ALA A 290 8.57 -16.56 -0.16
N TYR A 291 7.38 -16.16 -0.60
CA TYR A 291 6.12 -16.64 -0.04
C TYR A 291 5.94 -18.16 -0.23
N LEU A 292 6.09 -18.67 -1.46
CA LEU A 292 5.95 -20.11 -1.72
C LEU A 292 7.00 -20.94 -1.00
N SER A 293 8.20 -20.43 -0.79
CA SER A 293 9.27 -21.10 -0.04
C SER A 293 9.10 -20.98 1.47
N GLY A 294 8.15 -20.19 1.96
CA GLY A 294 7.85 -20.04 3.39
C GLY A 294 8.83 -19.16 4.15
N TYR A 295 9.57 -18.29 3.46
CA TYR A 295 10.44 -17.29 4.10
C TYR A 295 9.66 -16.07 4.58
N CYS A 296 8.53 -15.76 3.97
CA CYS A 296 7.54 -14.84 4.49
C CYS A 296 6.17 -15.54 4.57
N GLY A 297 5.39 -15.18 5.57
CA GLY A 297 4.06 -15.77 5.78
C GLY A 297 3.00 -15.17 4.89
N ASN A 298 3.20 -13.93 4.51
CA ASN A 298 2.33 -13.15 3.65
C ASN A 298 3.15 -12.31 2.67
N PHE A 299 2.53 -11.91 1.59
CA PHE A 299 3.14 -10.98 0.65
C PHE A 299 2.13 -9.94 0.18
N GLY A 300 2.65 -8.83 -0.29
CA GLY A 300 1.87 -7.66 -0.66
C GLY A 300 2.43 -6.90 -1.84
N ILE A 301 1.77 -5.80 -2.11
CA ILE A 301 2.19 -4.79 -3.06
C ILE A 301 2.16 -3.42 -2.37
N ARG A 302 3.30 -2.73 -2.39
CA ARG A 302 3.40 -1.33 -2.00
C ARG A 302 3.31 -0.45 -3.23
N TYR A 303 2.40 0.52 -3.21
CA TYR A 303 2.29 1.51 -4.26
C TYR A 303 2.23 2.93 -3.70
N ASP A 304 2.77 3.87 -4.46
CA ASP A 304 2.72 5.29 -4.17
C ASP A 304 2.74 6.11 -5.48
N GLU A 305 2.77 7.41 -5.38
CA GLU A 305 2.82 8.29 -6.55
C GLU A 305 4.13 8.20 -7.32
N SER A 306 5.27 8.00 -6.62
CA SER A 306 6.57 7.94 -7.25
C SER A 306 6.70 6.72 -8.15
N GLY A 307 7.36 6.82 -9.27
CA GLY A 307 7.53 5.74 -10.23
C GLY A 307 6.38 5.49 -11.19
N TRP A 308 5.18 5.90 -10.86
CA TRP A 308 4.05 5.83 -11.78
C TRP A 308 4.10 6.92 -12.84
N SER A 309 4.67 8.06 -12.50
CA SER A 309 4.83 9.21 -13.40
C SER A 309 5.52 8.88 -14.71
N ASP A 310 6.40 7.90 -14.71
CA ASP A 310 7.17 7.49 -15.86
C ASP A 310 6.54 6.37 -16.67
N SER A 311 5.42 5.82 -16.19
CA SER A 311 4.90 4.56 -16.70
C SER A 311 3.97 4.66 -17.89
N SER A 312 3.31 5.80 -18.09
CA SER A 312 2.26 5.95 -19.11
C SER A 312 1.26 4.79 -19.13
N TRP A 313 0.93 4.27 -17.96
CA TRP A 313 0.12 3.06 -17.81
C TRP A 313 -1.28 3.18 -18.39
N ASP A 314 -1.87 4.32 -18.18
CA ASP A 314 -3.18 4.66 -18.71
C ASP A 314 -3.17 4.95 -20.21
N GLY A 315 -1.99 4.93 -20.83
CA GLY A 315 -1.78 5.24 -22.23
C GLY A 315 -1.82 6.71 -22.58
N ASN A 316 -1.98 7.59 -21.60
CA ASN A 316 -2.13 9.02 -21.83
C ASN A 316 -0.82 9.81 -21.80
N GLY A 317 0.26 9.21 -21.30
CA GLY A 317 1.57 9.86 -21.21
C GLY A 317 1.65 10.99 -20.20
N GLU A 318 0.63 11.14 -19.36
CA GLU A 318 0.57 12.17 -18.33
C GLU A 318 1.20 11.65 -17.03
N PRO A 319 1.74 12.54 -16.20
CA PRO A 319 2.38 12.14 -14.96
C PRO A 319 1.40 11.54 -13.93
N SER A 320 1.94 10.80 -13.07
CA SER A 320 1.49 10.10 -11.85
C SER A 320 0.01 10.06 -11.51
N LYS A 321 -0.69 11.18 -11.49
CA LYS A 321 -2.10 11.28 -11.11
C LYS A 321 -3.07 10.54 -12.02
N ASP A 322 -2.61 10.11 -13.17
CA ASP A 322 -3.44 9.41 -14.16
C ASP A 322 -3.37 7.89 -14.04
N GLN A 323 -2.44 7.39 -13.28
CA GLN A 323 -2.18 5.96 -13.15
C GLN A 323 -3.33 5.19 -12.48
N TYR A 324 -4.06 5.83 -11.60
CA TYR A 324 -5.23 5.26 -10.94
C TYR A 324 -6.53 5.55 -11.67
N ARG A 325 -6.49 6.29 -12.75
CA ARG A 325 -7.68 6.81 -13.41
C ARG A 325 -8.35 5.83 -14.33
N VAL A 326 -7.82 4.63 -14.40
CA VAL A 326 -8.38 3.56 -15.21
C VAL A 326 -8.28 2.22 -14.50
N ALA A 327 -9.33 1.43 -14.60
CA ALA A 327 -9.41 0.14 -13.93
C ALA A 327 -8.38 -0.89 -14.44
N THR A 328 -7.86 -0.72 -15.65
CA THR A 328 -6.81 -1.57 -16.23
C THR A 328 -5.40 -1.14 -15.85
N GLY A 329 -5.26 -0.21 -14.95
CA GLY A 329 -3.97 0.17 -14.37
C GLY A 329 -3.60 -0.70 -13.17
N LEU A 330 -3.30 -0.06 -12.06
CA LEU A 330 -2.94 -0.72 -10.81
C LEU A 330 -4.05 -1.64 -10.27
N PRO A 331 -5.36 -1.28 -10.31
CA PRO A 331 -6.40 -2.16 -9.79
C PRO A 331 -6.36 -3.56 -10.39
N MET A 332 -6.21 -3.69 -11.72
CA MET A 332 -6.16 -5.01 -12.35
C MET A 332 -4.90 -5.81 -11.97
N HIS A 333 -3.78 -5.13 -11.69
CA HIS A 333 -2.57 -5.80 -11.21
C HIS A 333 -2.78 -6.41 -9.83
N ILE A 334 -3.39 -5.64 -8.92
CA ILE A 334 -3.73 -6.11 -7.57
C ILE A 334 -4.72 -7.28 -7.64
N GLU A 335 -5.75 -7.21 -8.49
CA GLU A 335 -6.69 -8.32 -8.71
C GLU A 335 -5.97 -9.62 -9.11
N ARG A 336 -5.03 -9.49 -10.03
CA ARG A 336 -4.24 -10.62 -10.50
C ARG A 336 -3.33 -11.18 -9.40
N MET A 337 -2.72 -10.32 -8.59
CA MET A 337 -1.88 -10.73 -7.47
C MET A 337 -2.69 -11.38 -6.35
N ALA A 338 -3.88 -10.86 -6.06
CA ALA A 338 -4.81 -11.50 -5.13
C ALA A 338 -5.13 -12.94 -5.53
N MET A 339 -5.31 -13.20 -6.84
CA MET A 339 -5.48 -14.56 -7.39
C MET A 339 -4.26 -15.47 -7.20
N ASN A 340 -3.09 -14.94 -6.87
CA ASN A 340 -1.87 -15.68 -6.56
C ASN A 340 -1.67 -15.90 -5.04
N GLY A 341 -2.52 -15.34 -4.20
CA GLY A 341 -2.45 -15.51 -2.75
C GLY A 341 -1.95 -14.29 -1.98
N MET A 342 -1.86 -13.13 -2.64
CA MET A 342 -1.51 -11.86 -1.99
C MET A 342 -2.59 -11.47 -0.97
N THR A 343 -2.16 -11.10 0.24
CA THR A 343 -3.05 -10.77 1.35
C THR A 343 -2.91 -9.33 1.83
N VAL A 344 -1.89 -8.60 1.36
CA VAL A 344 -1.61 -7.24 1.77
C VAL A 344 -1.61 -6.31 0.57
N ILE A 345 -2.31 -5.20 0.71
CA ILE A 345 -2.22 -4.05 -0.18
C ILE A 345 -1.66 -2.92 0.66
N ASP A 346 -0.50 -2.40 0.29
CA ASP A 346 0.16 -1.30 0.98
C ASP A 346 0.13 -0.02 0.10
N GLY A 347 -0.49 1.00 0.60
CA GLY A 347 -0.84 2.25 -0.06
C GLY A 347 -2.36 2.44 -0.09
N PRO A 348 -2.86 3.62 -0.36
CA PRO A 348 -2.16 4.82 -0.82
C PRO A 348 -1.51 5.64 0.30
N GLU A 349 -0.67 6.57 -0.12
CA GLU A 349 -0.27 7.71 0.69
C GLU A 349 -1.35 8.79 0.58
N LEU A 350 -2.43 8.65 1.33
CA LEU A 350 -3.74 9.25 1.11
C LEU A 350 -3.73 10.73 0.72
N VAL A 351 -2.95 11.53 1.42
CA VAL A 351 -2.91 12.98 1.18
C VAL A 351 -1.80 13.33 0.20
N TRP A 352 -0.71 12.59 0.23
CA TRP A 352 0.44 12.79 -0.64
C TRP A 352 0.16 12.39 -2.09
N ALA A 353 -0.41 11.22 -2.30
CA ALA A 353 -0.70 10.69 -3.63
C ALA A 353 -1.97 11.28 -4.26
N ASP A 354 -2.55 12.33 -3.66
CA ASP A 354 -3.77 12.99 -4.13
C ASP A 354 -5.01 12.06 -4.26
N ASP A 355 -5.05 10.96 -3.52
CA ASP A 355 -6.26 10.11 -3.46
C ASP A 355 -7.38 10.76 -2.66
N PHE A 356 -6.99 11.71 -1.81
CA PHE A 356 -7.88 12.60 -1.08
C PHE A 356 -7.62 14.04 -1.46
N LYS A 357 -8.67 14.71 -1.86
CA LYS A 357 -8.64 16.12 -2.18
C LYS A 357 -8.84 16.96 -0.92
N GLU A 358 -7.89 17.84 -0.62
CA GLU A 358 -8.03 18.80 0.47
C GLU A 358 -9.08 19.87 0.13
N LEU A 359 -10.03 20.07 1.04
CA LEU A 359 -11.11 21.04 0.94
C LEU A 359 -10.81 22.37 1.65
N TRP A 360 -9.56 22.62 2.00
CA TRP A 360 -9.16 23.83 2.73
C TRP A 360 -8.99 25.04 1.82
N PRO A 361 -9.46 26.24 2.23
CA PRO A 361 -10.35 26.47 3.38
C PRO A 361 -11.83 26.32 2.98
N SER A 362 -12.55 25.44 3.65
CA SER A 362 -14.00 25.49 3.65
C SER A 362 -14.49 26.33 4.84
N THR A 363 -15.74 26.80 4.80
CA THR A 363 -16.31 27.57 5.92
C THR A 363 -17.62 26.92 6.32
N ASP A 364 -17.75 26.56 7.60
CA ASP A 364 -18.97 25.99 8.13
C ASP A 364 -20.07 27.09 8.36
N ASN A 365 -21.25 26.63 8.75
CA ASN A 365 -22.41 27.52 9.00
C ASN A 365 -22.20 28.49 10.19
N GLU A 366 -21.22 28.23 11.05
CA GLU A 366 -20.85 29.05 12.20
C GLU A 366 -19.73 30.06 11.87
N GLY A 367 -19.19 29.98 10.64
CA GLY A 367 -18.12 30.85 10.14
C GLY A 367 -16.71 30.40 10.53
N TYR A 368 -16.54 29.13 10.92
CA TYR A 368 -15.23 28.53 11.13
C TYR A 368 -14.65 28.06 9.81
N LYS A 369 -13.37 28.28 9.63
CA LYS A 369 -12.60 27.61 8.59
C LYS A 369 -12.35 26.18 9.05
N VAL A 370 -12.85 25.24 8.27
CA VAL A 370 -12.77 23.81 8.53
C VAL A 370 -11.79 23.19 7.55
N ARG A 371 -10.86 22.39 8.06
CA ARG A 371 -10.03 21.53 7.22
C ARG A 371 -10.71 20.19 7.05
N GLY A 372 -10.79 19.74 5.83
CA GLY A 372 -11.40 18.46 5.49
C GLY A 372 -10.84 17.92 4.19
N TRP A 373 -11.20 16.71 3.89
CA TRP A 373 -10.80 16.00 2.68
C TRP A 373 -12.00 15.28 2.09
N GLU A 374 -11.94 14.98 0.81
CA GLU A 374 -12.88 14.08 0.13
C GLU A 374 -12.10 13.09 -0.75
N MET A 375 -12.60 11.86 -0.86
CA MET A 375 -12.03 10.88 -1.79
C MET A 375 -12.35 11.27 -3.23
N TYR A 376 -11.39 11.14 -4.13
CA TYR A 376 -11.66 11.21 -5.55
C TYR A 376 -12.58 10.07 -6.00
N ASP A 377 -13.41 10.36 -6.98
CA ASP A 377 -14.34 9.37 -7.53
C ASP A 377 -13.61 8.18 -8.13
N GLN A 378 -12.46 8.42 -8.73
CA GLN A 378 -11.61 7.39 -9.27
C GLN A 378 -11.10 6.44 -8.19
N PHE A 379 -10.57 6.97 -7.08
CA PHE A 379 -10.13 6.12 -5.98
C PHE A 379 -11.25 5.21 -5.50
N GLN A 380 -12.46 5.76 -5.39
CA GLN A 380 -13.63 4.98 -4.96
C GLN A 380 -14.07 3.94 -5.98
N ASN A 381 -14.05 4.29 -7.28
CA ASN A 381 -14.53 3.42 -8.36
C ASN A 381 -13.51 2.35 -8.78
N ASP A 382 -12.23 2.60 -8.59
CA ASP A 382 -11.17 1.68 -9.01
C ASP A 382 -10.50 0.98 -7.83
N MET A 383 -9.81 1.72 -6.97
CA MET A 383 -9.00 1.12 -5.90
C MET A 383 -9.83 0.56 -4.75
N LEU A 384 -10.76 1.37 -4.24
CA LEU A 384 -11.63 0.94 -3.15
C LEU A 384 -12.56 -0.20 -3.60
N ASP A 385 -13.10 -0.12 -4.81
CA ASP A 385 -13.96 -1.18 -5.35
C ASP A 385 -13.17 -2.46 -5.69
N MET A 386 -11.91 -2.33 -6.08
CA MET A 386 -11.02 -3.47 -6.23
C MET A 386 -10.87 -4.24 -4.91
N PHE A 387 -10.66 -3.54 -3.80
CA PHE A 387 -10.58 -4.19 -2.49
C PHE A 387 -11.94 -4.79 -2.06
N ARG A 388 -13.04 -4.09 -2.36
CA ARG A 388 -14.38 -4.62 -2.12
C ARG A 388 -14.66 -5.92 -2.85
N LYS A 389 -14.09 -6.14 -4.04
CA LYS A 389 -14.19 -7.44 -4.74
C LYS A 389 -13.54 -8.58 -3.96
N VAL A 390 -12.51 -8.29 -3.18
CA VAL A 390 -11.94 -9.27 -2.25
C VAL A 390 -12.89 -9.48 -1.06
N LEU A 391 -13.43 -8.38 -0.49
CA LEU A 391 -14.29 -8.46 0.70
C LEU A 391 -15.65 -9.10 0.44
N ASP A 392 -16.21 -8.95 -0.74
CA ASP A 392 -17.51 -9.57 -1.10
C ASP A 392 -17.38 -10.95 -1.75
N GLY A 393 -16.13 -11.44 -1.91
CA GLY A 393 -15.83 -12.74 -2.47
C GLY A 393 -15.92 -12.83 -3.99
N THR A 394 -16.05 -11.71 -4.70
CA THR A 394 -15.94 -11.66 -6.16
C THR A 394 -14.58 -12.18 -6.60
N ILE A 395 -13.53 -11.87 -5.85
CA ILE A 395 -12.19 -12.45 -5.98
C ILE A 395 -11.85 -13.20 -4.70
N ARG A 396 -11.57 -14.48 -4.81
CA ARG A 396 -11.06 -15.29 -3.69
C ARG A 396 -9.54 -15.33 -3.69
N ILE A 397 -8.94 -15.00 -2.57
CA ILE A 397 -7.51 -15.19 -2.34
C ILE A 397 -7.24 -16.68 -2.06
N PRO A 398 -6.41 -17.39 -2.84
CA PRO A 398 -6.05 -18.77 -2.56
C PRO A 398 -5.05 -18.86 -1.40
N SER A 399 -5.10 -19.96 -0.66
CA SER A 399 -4.07 -20.28 0.33
C SER A 399 -2.71 -20.55 -0.32
N ARG A 400 -1.62 -20.44 0.48
CA ARG A 400 -0.27 -20.79 0.02
C ARG A 400 -0.21 -22.21 -0.56
N LYS A 401 -0.90 -23.17 0.05
CA LYS A 401 -0.96 -24.53 -0.46
C LYS A 401 -1.56 -24.61 -1.86
N GLU A 402 -2.65 -23.90 -2.11
CA GLU A 402 -3.27 -23.86 -3.44
C GLU A 402 -2.36 -23.19 -4.47
N ALA A 403 -1.66 -22.12 -4.06
CA ALA A 403 -0.66 -21.46 -4.90
C ALA A 403 0.48 -22.42 -5.28
N ILE A 404 0.99 -23.23 -4.34
CA ILE A 404 1.99 -24.28 -4.57
C ILE A 404 1.45 -25.33 -5.54
N ASP A 405 0.24 -25.83 -5.31
CA ASP A 405 -0.36 -26.89 -6.14
C ASP A 405 -0.52 -26.46 -7.61
N ARG A 406 -0.65 -25.17 -7.87
CA ARG A 406 -0.74 -24.58 -9.23
C ARG A 406 0.62 -24.31 -9.88
N THR A 407 1.68 -24.21 -9.09
CA THR A 407 3.01 -23.84 -9.56
C THR A 407 3.68 -25.05 -10.19
N LYS A 408 4.16 -24.94 -11.44
CA LYS A 408 4.78 -26.02 -12.20
C LYS A 408 6.21 -25.74 -12.61
N VAL A 409 6.60 -24.47 -12.60
CA VAL A 409 7.92 -23.98 -12.99
C VAL A 409 8.47 -23.11 -11.89
N ALA A 410 9.73 -23.29 -11.54
CA ALA A 410 10.44 -22.42 -10.61
C ALA A 410 11.84 -22.11 -11.11
N VAL A 411 12.31 -20.92 -10.83
CA VAL A 411 13.72 -20.51 -10.98
C VAL A 411 14.40 -20.66 -9.63
N ILE A 412 15.54 -21.33 -9.63
CA ILE A 412 16.39 -21.46 -8.45
C ILE A 412 17.52 -20.46 -8.58
N GLN A 413 17.63 -19.57 -7.64
CA GLN A 413 18.70 -18.61 -7.60
C GLN A 413 19.98 -19.27 -7.09
N ASP A 414 20.81 -19.70 -8.02
CA ASP A 414 22.09 -20.36 -7.77
C ASP A 414 23.30 -19.42 -7.84
N VAL A 415 23.07 -18.18 -8.23
CA VAL A 415 24.09 -17.15 -8.33
C VAL A 415 23.65 -15.88 -7.62
N ASN A 416 24.60 -15.14 -7.09
CA ASN A 416 24.40 -13.74 -6.79
C ASN A 416 24.60 -12.96 -8.08
N THR A 417 23.52 -12.59 -8.70
CA THR A 417 23.61 -11.84 -9.93
C THR A 417 23.88 -10.40 -9.61
N GLY A 418 24.76 -9.83 -10.34
CA GLY A 418 24.88 -8.39 -10.36
C GLY A 418 23.64 -7.76 -10.96
N ASN A 419 23.62 -6.45 -10.89
CA ASN A 419 22.62 -5.57 -11.50
C ASN A 419 22.52 -5.68 -13.03
N ASN A 420 22.92 -6.75 -13.61
CA ASN A 420 22.96 -6.92 -15.05
C ASN A 420 21.64 -7.45 -15.56
N ASP A 421 20.60 -6.69 -15.35
CA ASP A 421 19.24 -7.09 -15.64
C ASP A 421 18.98 -7.31 -17.09
N ASP A 422 19.56 -6.47 -17.92
CA ASP A 422 19.45 -6.64 -19.35
C ASP A 422 19.99 -7.97 -19.80
N LYS A 423 20.94 -8.50 -19.07
CA LYS A 423 21.48 -9.83 -19.34
C LYS A 423 20.55 -10.96 -18.90
N TYR A 424 19.82 -10.80 -17.82
CA TYR A 424 18.97 -11.84 -17.24
C TYR A 424 17.49 -11.62 -17.50
N SER A 425 17.05 -10.39 -17.70
CA SER A 425 15.68 -10.05 -17.99
C SER A 425 15.40 -9.79 -19.47
N SER A 426 16.40 -9.51 -20.30
CA SER A 426 16.18 -9.18 -21.70
C SER A 426 16.34 -10.36 -22.64
N TYR A 427 17.38 -11.18 -22.52
CA TYR A 427 17.47 -12.32 -23.43
C TYR A 427 18.30 -13.49 -22.94
N PRO A 428 17.72 -14.65 -23.16
CA PRO A 428 16.28 -14.97 -23.27
C PRO A 428 15.68 -14.90 -21.87
N SER A 429 15.23 -13.74 -21.48
CA SER A 429 14.71 -13.52 -20.13
C SER A 429 13.63 -14.55 -19.82
N LEU A 430 13.49 -14.88 -18.55
CA LEU A 430 12.47 -15.82 -18.10
C LEU A 430 11.08 -15.39 -18.59
N PHE A 431 10.81 -14.10 -18.55
CA PHE A 431 9.46 -13.55 -18.74
C PHE A 431 9.17 -13.13 -20.18
N GLU A 432 10.21 -12.93 -20.98
CA GLU A 432 10.06 -12.51 -22.36
C GLU A 432 9.24 -13.49 -23.17
N GLY A 433 8.26 -12.96 -23.91
CA GLY A 433 7.32 -13.77 -24.69
C GLY A 433 6.24 -14.47 -23.86
N LEU A 434 6.30 -14.43 -22.53
CA LEU A 434 5.27 -15.00 -21.66
C LEU A 434 4.36 -13.92 -21.06
N TYR A 435 4.92 -12.84 -20.57
CA TYR A 435 4.18 -11.85 -19.78
C TYR A 435 3.96 -10.52 -20.48
N ARG A 436 4.72 -10.22 -21.53
CA ARG A 436 4.55 -8.95 -22.24
C ARG A 436 3.32 -8.92 -23.09
N MET A 437 2.76 -7.74 -23.26
CA MET A 437 1.62 -7.52 -24.14
C MET A 437 1.99 -7.78 -25.60
N THR A 438 1.15 -8.54 -26.28
CA THR A 438 1.27 -8.71 -27.74
C THR A 438 0.95 -7.41 -28.44
N GLY A 439 1.80 -7.00 -29.36
CA GLY A 439 1.60 -5.77 -30.16
C GLY A 439 2.35 -4.55 -29.64
N ASP A 440 2.97 -4.63 -28.50
CA ASP A 440 3.83 -3.56 -28.01
C ASP A 440 5.14 -3.41 -28.80
N GLY A 441 5.52 -4.38 -29.62
CA GLY A 441 6.62 -4.33 -30.57
C GLY A 441 7.98 -3.91 -30.04
N ASN A 442 8.06 -3.39 -28.83
CA ASN A 442 9.25 -2.83 -28.23
C ASN A 442 9.64 -3.59 -26.97
N LEU A 443 10.48 -4.59 -27.15
CA LEU A 443 11.01 -5.40 -26.06
C LEU A 443 11.81 -4.61 -25.01
N LYS A 444 12.16 -3.35 -25.31
CA LYS A 444 12.84 -2.47 -24.36
C LYS A 444 11.88 -1.87 -23.33
N ASP A 445 10.57 -1.84 -23.63
CA ASP A 445 9.59 -1.35 -22.69
C ASP A 445 9.20 -2.45 -21.69
N ASN A 446 10.13 -2.77 -20.80
CA ASN A 446 9.86 -3.55 -19.60
C ASN A 446 8.81 -2.85 -18.70
N TRP A 447 8.52 -1.62 -19.00
CA TRP A 447 7.58 -0.71 -18.38
C TRP A 447 6.11 -1.06 -18.54
N ASN A 448 5.81 -2.01 -19.41
CA ASN A 448 4.42 -2.35 -19.62
C ASN A 448 3.98 -3.42 -18.61
N PRO A 449 3.17 -3.06 -17.62
CA PRO A 449 2.64 -3.98 -16.63
C PRO A 449 1.59 -4.92 -17.21
N TYR A 450 1.08 -4.61 -18.40
CA TYR A 450 0.07 -5.46 -19.04
C TYR A 450 0.70 -6.77 -19.50
N LYS A 451 0.18 -7.85 -19.01
CA LYS A 451 0.56 -9.17 -19.46
C LYS A 451 -0.22 -9.54 -20.73
N SER A 452 0.46 -10.13 -21.68
CA SER A 452 -0.19 -10.56 -22.93
C SER A 452 -1.18 -11.69 -22.71
N THR A 453 -1.04 -12.44 -21.63
CA THR A 453 -1.86 -13.61 -21.34
C THR A 453 -1.82 -13.97 -19.87
N GLY A 454 -2.92 -14.44 -19.34
CA GLY A 454 -3.02 -15.09 -18.02
C GLY A 454 -2.84 -16.60 -18.06
N ARG A 455 -2.51 -17.17 -19.23
CA ARG A 455 -2.27 -18.62 -19.41
C ARG A 455 -1.14 -19.12 -18.52
N TYR A 456 -0.09 -18.30 -18.39
CA TYR A 456 1.08 -18.68 -17.61
C TYR A 456 0.99 -18.00 -16.22
N PRO A 457 0.99 -18.80 -15.15
CA PRO A 457 1.00 -18.25 -13.80
C PRO A 457 2.33 -17.55 -13.52
N THR A 458 2.38 -16.76 -12.45
CA THR A 458 3.64 -16.20 -11.94
C THR A 458 4.64 -17.31 -11.67
N ILE A 459 5.88 -17.12 -12.14
CA ILE A 459 6.98 -18.07 -11.96
C ILE A 459 7.79 -17.62 -10.75
N PRO A 460 7.85 -18.40 -9.67
CA PRO A 460 8.62 -18.03 -8.50
C PRO A 460 10.13 -18.15 -8.74
N THR A 461 10.88 -17.19 -8.21
CA THR A 461 12.33 -17.31 -7.99
C THR A 461 12.56 -17.65 -6.52
N ILE A 462 13.27 -18.72 -6.25
CA ILE A 462 13.44 -19.28 -4.92
C ILE A 462 14.92 -19.51 -4.60
N TYR A 463 15.27 -19.46 -3.31
CA TYR A 463 16.62 -19.78 -2.82
C TYR A 463 16.81 -21.28 -2.63
N LYS A 464 15.93 -21.89 -1.86
CA LYS A 464 15.90 -23.32 -1.60
C LYS A 464 14.51 -23.86 -1.83
N LEU A 465 14.43 -24.99 -2.48
CA LEU A 465 13.18 -25.62 -2.78
C LEU A 465 12.68 -26.38 -1.54
N ALA A 466 11.53 -25.98 -1.02
CA ALA A 466 10.83 -26.71 0.03
C ALA A 466 10.28 -28.05 -0.51
N ASP A 467 10.18 -29.07 0.33
CA ASP A 467 9.74 -30.41 -0.07
C ASP A 467 8.32 -30.41 -0.66
N ASP A 468 7.41 -29.61 -0.14
CA ASP A 468 6.04 -29.50 -0.63
C ASP A 468 6.02 -28.85 -2.02
N LEU A 469 6.84 -27.82 -2.21
CA LEU A 469 6.99 -27.12 -3.48
C LEU A 469 7.69 -28.00 -4.53
N ALA A 470 8.72 -28.75 -4.11
CA ALA A 470 9.45 -29.66 -5.00
C ALA A 470 8.56 -30.72 -5.66
N LYS A 471 7.54 -31.19 -4.93
CA LYS A 471 6.62 -32.23 -5.43
C LYS A 471 5.73 -31.75 -6.57
N THR A 472 5.44 -30.47 -6.65
CA THR A 472 4.58 -29.88 -7.68
C THR A 472 5.36 -29.40 -8.90
N MET A 473 6.65 -29.09 -8.73
CA MET A 473 7.51 -28.58 -9.82
C MET A 473 7.70 -29.60 -10.91
N LYS A 474 7.34 -29.24 -12.14
CA LYS A 474 7.62 -30.00 -13.35
C LYS A 474 8.93 -29.57 -14.00
N VAL A 475 9.27 -28.29 -13.85
CA VAL A 475 10.48 -27.69 -14.38
C VAL A 475 11.14 -26.88 -13.27
N GLN A 476 12.41 -27.17 -13.04
CA GLN A 476 13.29 -26.40 -12.19
C GLN A 476 14.45 -25.93 -13.05
N VAL A 477 14.72 -24.65 -13.03
CA VAL A 477 15.81 -24.06 -13.82
C VAL A 477 16.65 -23.18 -12.92
N ASN A 478 17.94 -23.39 -12.93
CA ASN A 478 18.87 -22.52 -12.25
C ASN A 478 18.97 -21.18 -13.01
N GLN A 479 19.04 -20.09 -12.28
CA GLN A 479 19.15 -18.76 -12.87
C GLN A 479 20.34 -18.67 -13.82
N SER A 480 21.50 -19.24 -13.43
CA SER A 480 22.70 -19.31 -14.27
C SER A 480 22.52 -20.05 -15.60
N THR A 481 21.49 -20.87 -15.72
CA THR A 481 21.26 -21.75 -16.88
C THR A 481 19.99 -21.45 -17.65
N ILE A 482 19.29 -20.34 -17.34
CA ILE A 482 18.05 -19.95 -18.03
C ILE A 482 18.26 -19.91 -19.56
N GLY A 483 19.33 -19.23 -20.02
CA GLY A 483 19.65 -19.13 -21.43
C GLY A 483 20.03 -20.43 -22.10
N SER A 484 20.57 -21.40 -21.35
CA SER A 484 20.88 -22.75 -21.87
C SER A 484 19.62 -23.62 -21.93
N ARG A 485 18.72 -23.46 -20.97
CA ARG A 485 17.44 -24.18 -20.93
C ARG A 485 16.51 -23.72 -22.03
N TRP A 486 16.40 -22.44 -22.23
CA TRP A 486 15.55 -21.80 -23.23
C TRP A 486 16.37 -20.86 -24.12
N PRO A 487 17.06 -21.42 -25.13
CA PRO A 487 17.95 -20.62 -25.98
C PRO A 487 17.22 -19.65 -26.90
N THR A 488 15.90 -19.81 -27.02
CA THR A 488 15.03 -18.90 -27.77
C THR A 488 13.69 -18.74 -27.04
N ILE A 489 13.02 -17.62 -27.30
CA ILE A 489 11.65 -17.34 -26.81
C ILE A 489 10.71 -18.47 -27.23
N GLU A 490 10.81 -18.94 -28.49
CA GLU A 490 9.99 -20.01 -29.03
C GLU A 490 10.18 -21.34 -28.28
N ALA A 491 11.43 -21.72 -27.97
CA ALA A 491 11.72 -22.93 -27.19
C ALA A 491 11.06 -22.85 -25.80
N LYS A 492 11.13 -21.69 -25.14
CA LYS A 492 10.49 -21.45 -23.88
C LYS A 492 8.97 -21.53 -23.98
N GLN A 493 8.36 -20.82 -24.94
CA GLN A 493 6.93 -20.84 -25.15
C GLN A 493 6.41 -22.26 -25.46
N ASN A 494 7.12 -23.06 -26.23
CA ASN A 494 6.74 -24.44 -26.53
C ASN A 494 6.69 -25.29 -25.25
N GLU A 495 7.67 -25.18 -24.36
CA GLU A 495 7.64 -25.91 -23.11
C GLU A 495 6.50 -25.41 -22.19
N PHE A 496 6.33 -24.10 -22.06
CA PHE A 496 5.25 -23.53 -21.26
C PHE A 496 3.87 -23.89 -21.81
N ASN A 497 3.70 -23.91 -23.13
CA ASN A 497 2.45 -24.33 -23.78
C ASN A 497 2.07 -25.78 -23.48
N ASN A 498 3.06 -26.66 -23.33
CA ASN A 498 2.84 -28.05 -22.95
C ASN A 498 2.47 -28.18 -21.46
N LEU A 499 3.06 -27.36 -20.59
CA LEU A 499 2.77 -27.36 -19.15
C LEU A 499 1.42 -26.71 -18.83
N PHE A 500 1.07 -25.68 -19.57
CA PHE A 500 -0.13 -24.88 -19.36
C PHE A 500 -1.00 -24.91 -20.62
N PRO A 501 -1.89 -25.90 -20.77
CA PRO A 501 -2.85 -25.95 -21.87
C PRO A 501 -3.68 -24.69 -21.97
N ASN A 502 -4.02 -24.31 -23.20
CA ASN A 502 -4.84 -23.10 -23.40
C ASN A 502 -6.26 -23.32 -22.90
N GLU A 503 -6.78 -22.35 -22.17
CA GLU A 503 -8.13 -22.40 -21.60
C GLU A 503 -9.07 -21.34 -22.20
N TYR A 504 -8.52 -20.40 -22.98
CA TYR A 504 -9.28 -19.38 -23.68
C TYR A 504 -8.63 -19.02 -25.01
N TRP A 505 -9.37 -18.36 -25.89
CA TRP A 505 -8.92 -17.93 -27.21
C TRP A 505 -9.35 -16.51 -27.47
N GLY A 506 -8.48 -15.70 -28.04
CA GLY A 506 -8.71 -14.29 -28.36
C GLY A 506 -7.51 -13.42 -28.02
N ASN A 507 -7.73 -12.12 -28.03
CA ASN A 507 -6.72 -11.10 -27.74
C ASN A 507 -6.94 -10.39 -26.41
N ILE A 508 -7.80 -10.91 -25.56
CA ILE A 508 -8.03 -10.47 -24.19
C ILE A 508 -7.00 -11.11 -23.25
N TYR A 509 -6.63 -10.43 -22.19
CA TYR A 509 -6.01 -11.12 -21.06
C TYR A 509 -7.06 -11.89 -20.28
N ALA A 510 -6.79 -13.13 -19.94
CA ALA A 510 -7.63 -13.93 -19.05
C ALA A 510 -6.75 -14.92 -18.27
N GLY A 511 -6.87 -14.91 -16.95
CA GLY A 511 -6.25 -15.86 -16.03
C GLY A 511 -7.28 -16.48 -15.12
N ARG A 512 -7.19 -17.81 -14.90
CA ARG A 512 -8.18 -18.53 -14.11
C ARG A 512 -7.61 -19.15 -12.85
N ASN A 513 -8.40 -19.07 -11.78
CA ASN A 513 -8.25 -19.87 -10.58
C ASN A 513 -9.59 -20.51 -10.21
N GLU A 514 -9.68 -21.83 -10.32
CA GLU A 514 -10.93 -22.59 -10.14
C GLU A 514 -12.05 -22.07 -11.05
N ASN A 515 -13.16 -21.59 -10.45
CA ASN A 515 -14.32 -21.05 -11.15
C ASN A 515 -14.23 -19.55 -11.45
N THR A 516 -13.17 -18.87 -10.99
CA THR A 516 -12.98 -17.43 -11.13
C THR A 516 -11.96 -17.11 -12.22
N TRP A 517 -12.31 -16.17 -13.09
CA TRP A 517 -11.42 -15.55 -14.07
C TRP A 517 -11.19 -14.09 -13.73
N VAL A 518 -9.95 -13.64 -13.80
CA VAL A 518 -9.60 -12.22 -13.92
C VAL A 518 -9.28 -11.95 -15.38
N THR A 519 -9.94 -10.94 -15.93
CA THR A 519 -9.86 -10.58 -17.36
C THR A 519 -9.69 -9.09 -17.53
N TYR A 520 -9.01 -8.68 -18.60
CA TYR A 520 -8.95 -7.25 -18.94
C TYR A 520 -8.57 -7.03 -20.40
N ASN A 521 -8.88 -5.84 -20.89
CA ASN A 521 -8.41 -5.36 -22.18
C ASN A 521 -6.93 -4.91 -22.04
N PRO A 522 -5.98 -5.60 -22.68
CA PRO A 522 -4.56 -5.29 -22.54
C PRO A 522 -4.07 -4.13 -23.43
N TYR A 523 -4.96 -3.54 -24.24
CA TYR A 523 -4.59 -2.52 -25.21
C TYR A 523 -4.80 -1.11 -24.66
N LYS A 524 -3.78 -0.27 -24.80
CA LYS A 524 -3.81 1.14 -24.40
C LYS A 524 -4.41 2.07 -25.46
N ASP A 525 -4.47 1.65 -26.71
CA ASP A 525 -4.76 2.45 -27.90
C ASP A 525 -6.23 2.48 -28.32
N GLY A 526 -7.14 2.05 -27.45
CA GLY A 526 -8.57 1.97 -27.77
C GLY A 526 -8.99 0.72 -28.56
N THR A 527 -8.07 -0.18 -28.86
CA THR A 527 -8.40 -1.47 -29.47
C THR A 527 -9.35 -2.27 -28.56
N THR A 528 -10.43 -2.78 -29.13
CA THR A 528 -11.33 -3.70 -28.41
C THR A 528 -10.64 -5.05 -28.24
N ALA A 529 -10.65 -5.58 -27.03
CA ALA A 529 -10.15 -6.91 -26.75
C ALA A 529 -11.32 -7.88 -26.56
N GLY A 530 -11.23 -9.05 -27.15
CA GLY A 530 -12.25 -10.07 -27.02
C GLY A 530 -11.68 -11.46 -26.92
N GLY A 531 -12.48 -12.36 -26.38
CA GLY A 531 -12.11 -13.75 -26.29
C GLY A 531 -13.27 -14.63 -25.87
N TYR A 532 -13.07 -15.93 -26.02
CA TYR A 532 -14.04 -16.91 -25.56
C TYR A 532 -13.36 -18.03 -24.80
N PHE A 533 -14.11 -18.63 -23.92
CA PHE A 533 -13.68 -19.77 -23.13
C PHE A 533 -14.82 -20.79 -22.98
N ILE A 534 -14.43 -22.02 -22.68
CA ILE A 534 -15.37 -23.11 -22.41
C ILE A 534 -15.51 -23.21 -20.89
N PRO A 535 -16.68 -22.94 -20.33
CA PRO A 535 -16.89 -23.02 -18.88
C PRO A 535 -16.53 -24.41 -18.34
N LYS A 536 -15.94 -24.46 -17.17
CA LYS A 536 -15.68 -25.72 -16.46
C LYS A 536 -16.74 -26.04 -15.41
N TYR A 537 -17.44 -25.03 -14.92
CA TYR A 537 -18.42 -25.18 -13.85
C TYR A 537 -19.86 -24.93 -14.31
N ASN A 538 -20.07 -24.34 -15.47
CA ASN A 538 -21.38 -24.13 -16.05
C ASN A 538 -21.62 -25.04 -17.25
N THR A 539 -22.87 -25.50 -17.45
CA THR A 539 -23.26 -26.44 -18.52
C THR A 539 -23.56 -25.80 -19.86
N CYS A 540 -23.43 -24.48 -19.98
CA CYS A 540 -23.43 -23.80 -21.28
C CYS A 540 -22.20 -24.21 -22.11
N LYS A 541 -22.32 -24.07 -23.43
CA LYS A 541 -21.26 -24.51 -24.34
C LYS A 541 -20.04 -23.61 -24.30
N GLN A 542 -20.25 -22.30 -24.32
CA GLN A 542 -19.20 -21.32 -24.47
C GLN A 542 -19.63 -19.96 -23.91
N VAL A 543 -18.69 -19.20 -23.38
CA VAL A 543 -18.84 -17.80 -23.06
C VAL A 543 -17.88 -16.99 -23.92
N GLU A 544 -18.35 -15.88 -24.47
CA GLU A 544 -17.57 -14.92 -25.25
C GLU A 544 -17.72 -13.53 -24.64
N VAL A 545 -16.64 -12.80 -24.51
CA VAL A 545 -16.62 -11.41 -24.05
C VAL A 545 -15.90 -10.52 -25.03
N SER A 546 -16.32 -9.25 -25.09
CA SER A 546 -15.66 -8.21 -25.85
C SER A 546 -15.64 -6.94 -25.04
N TYR A 547 -14.43 -6.43 -24.76
CA TYR A 547 -14.18 -5.33 -23.84
C TYR A 547 -13.69 -4.10 -24.59
N SER A 548 -14.29 -2.99 -24.29
CA SER A 548 -13.81 -1.67 -24.68
C SER A 548 -12.50 -1.31 -23.95
N GLN A 549 -11.92 -0.20 -24.32
CA GLN A 549 -10.73 0.36 -23.65
C GLN A 549 -10.97 0.49 -22.13
N TYR A 550 -9.92 0.24 -21.35
CA TYR A 550 -9.89 0.33 -19.88
C TYR A 550 -10.81 -0.65 -19.13
N THR A 551 -11.41 -1.61 -19.84
CA THR A 551 -12.26 -2.58 -19.16
C THR A 551 -11.44 -3.68 -18.49
N THR A 552 -11.65 -3.84 -17.18
CA THR A 552 -11.31 -5.03 -16.40
C THR A 552 -12.58 -5.79 -16.03
N GLY A 553 -12.45 -7.09 -15.79
CA GLY A 553 -13.60 -7.91 -15.42
C GLY A 553 -13.21 -9.13 -14.60
N VAL A 554 -14.13 -9.54 -13.73
CA VAL A 554 -14.06 -10.82 -13.04
C VAL A 554 -15.26 -11.64 -13.47
N ILE A 555 -15.02 -12.92 -13.80
CA ILE A 555 -16.07 -13.84 -14.22
C ILE A 555 -16.08 -15.03 -13.28
N ASN A 556 -17.21 -15.29 -12.64
CA ASN A 556 -17.40 -16.43 -11.76
C ASN A 556 -18.40 -17.42 -12.35
N GLU A 557 -17.94 -18.66 -12.57
CA GLU A 557 -18.76 -19.72 -13.12
C GLU A 557 -19.47 -20.52 -12.02
N TYR A 558 -20.78 -20.69 -12.15
CA TYR A 558 -21.61 -21.52 -11.29
C TYR A 558 -22.48 -22.44 -12.16
N SER A 559 -23.03 -23.51 -11.60
CA SER A 559 -23.77 -24.52 -12.35
C SER A 559 -25.03 -23.99 -13.02
N ASP A 560 -25.66 -22.98 -12.46
CA ASP A 560 -26.96 -22.41 -12.85
C ASP A 560 -26.90 -20.94 -13.28
N HIS A 561 -25.74 -20.29 -13.11
CA HIS A 561 -25.51 -18.91 -13.51
C HIS A 561 -24.02 -18.61 -13.74
N ILE A 562 -23.75 -17.46 -14.31
CA ILE A 562 -22.41 -16.88 -14.43
C ILE A 562 -22.50 -15.43 -13.99
N ASP A 563 -21.64 -15.05 -13.04
CA ASP A 563 -21.52 -13.68 -12.58
C ASP A 563 -20.38 -12.98 -13.31
N PHE A 564 -20.61 -11.72 -13.65
CA PHE A 564 -19.63 -10.84 -14.27
C PHE A 564 -19.55 -9.56 -13.45
N TYR A 565 -18.34 -9.21 -13.05
CA TYR A 565 -17.99 -7.89 -12.65
C TYR A 565 -17.29 -7.21 -13.83
N LEU A 566 -17.64 -5.98 -14.14
CA LEU A 566 -16.98 -5.17 -15.17
C LEU A 566 -16.71 -3.78 -14.61
N ASN A 567 -15.57 -3.20 -14.97
CA ASN A 567 -15.23 -1.82 -14.66
C ASN A 567 -14.41 -1.21 -15.79
N ASN A 568 -14.81 -0.04 -16.26
CA ASN A 568 -14.09 0.74 -17.25
C ASN A 568 -14.08 2.23 -16.90
N TYR A 569 -14.09 2.54 -15.61
CA TYR A 569 -14.06 3.91 -15.13
C TYR A 569 -12.82 4.65 -15.67
N ASP A 570 -13.03 5.90 -16.05
CA ASP A 570 -12.00 6.80 -16.53
C ASP A 570 -12.39 8.20 -16.05
N GLU A 571 -11.67 8.73 -15.09
CA GLU A 571 -11.99 10.04 -14.51
C GLU A 571 -11.89 11.17 -15.52
N LYS A 572 -10.98 11.09 -16.48
CA LYS A 572 -10.83 12.10 -17.54
C LYS A 572 -12.05 12.15 -18.46
N ASP A 573 -12.73 11.01 -18.61
CA ASP A 573 -13.92 10.87 -19.45
C ASP A 573 -15.05 10.09 -18.75
N SER A 574 -15.33 10.48 -17.50
CA SER A 574 -16.34 9.84 -16.65
C SER A 574 -17.78 10.01 -17.18
N SER A 575 -17.95 10.82 -18.23
CA SER A 575 -19.26 11.05 -18.86
C SER A 575 -19.60 10.09 -19.99
N THR A 576 -18.63 9.42 -20.57
CA THR A 576 -18.81 8.55 -21.73
C THR A 576 -19.12 7.11 -21.29
N LEU A 577 -20.20 6.55 -21.84
CA LEU A 577 -20.50 5.13 -21.69
C LEU A 577 -19.75 4.33 -22.75
N ARG A 578 -18.90 3.40 -22.33
CA ARG A 578 -18.18 2.48 -23.20
C ARG A 578 -18.92 1.16 -23.33
N THR A 579 -18.83 0.54 -24.50
CA THR A 579 -19.63 -0.64 -24.84
C THR A 579 -18.85 -1.93 -24.65
N ASN A 580 -19.36 -2.80 -23.81
CA ASN A 580 -18.90 -4.17 -23.61
C ASN A 580 -19.99 -5.16 -24.08
N THR A 581 -19.59 -6.39 -24.44
CA THR A 581 -20.52 -7.42 -24.89
C THR A 581 -20.21 -8.75 -24.23
N ILE A 582 -21.25 -9.43 -23.77
CA ILE A 582 -21.19 -10.79 -23.25
C ILE A 582 -22.12 -11.68 -24.11
N LYS A 583 -21.62 -12.87 -24.53
CA LYS A 583 -22.41 -13.85 -25.22
C LYS A 583 -22.35 -15.21 -24.54
N ILE A 584 -23.50 -15.83 -24.33
CA ILE A 584 -23.60 -17.18 -23.78
C ILE A 584 -24.17 -18.09 -24.89
N TYR A 585 -23.44 -19.16 -25.19
CA TYR A 585 -23.80 -20.14 -26.20
C TYR A 585 -24.30 -21.43 -25.55
N GLY A 586 -25.31 -22.03 -26.15
CA GLY A 586 -25.79 -23.36 -25.78
C GLY A 586 -26.64 -23.41 -24.51
N ALA A 587 -27.20 -22.29 -24.08
CA ALA A 587 -28.22 -22.30 -23.05
C ALA A 587 -29.48 -23.03 -23.49
N THR A 588 -30.13 -23.77 -22.57
CA THR A 588 -31.33 -24.59 -22.87
C THR A 588 -32.60 -23.77 -23.00
N SER A 589 -32.61 -22.57 -22.44
CA SER A 589 -33.68 -21.59 -22.51
C SER A 589 -33.09 -20.20 -22.55
N LYS A 590 -33.88 -19.17 -22.91
CA LYS A 590 -33.43 -17.79 -22.87
C LYS A 590 -32.94 -17.46 -21.45
N PRO A 591 -31.69 -17.11 -21.27
CA PRO A 591 -31.15 -16.63 -19.99
C PRO A 591 -31.87 -15.36 -19.50
N SER A 592 -31.80 -15.11 -18.22
CA SER A 592 -32.22 -13.86 -17.61
C SER A 592 -31.01 -13.19 -16.94
N TYR A 593 -31.04 -11.88 -16.78
CA TYR A 593 -29.95 -11.15 -16.13
C TYR A 593 -30.46 -10.17 -15.09
N THR A 594 -29.58 -9.83 -14.19
CA THR A 594 -29.65 -8.63 -13.34
C THR A 594 -28.38 -7.82 -13.51
N CYS A 595 -28.48 -6.48 -13.38
CA CYS A 595 -27.35 -5.58 -13.48
C CYS A 595 -27.47 -4.49 -12.41
N LYS A 596 -26.38 -4.21 -11.71
CA LYS A 596 -26.31 -3.23 -10.63
C LYS A 596 -25.01 -2.41 -10.74
N ASN A 597 -25.14 -1.08 -10.67
CA ASN A 597 -23.99 -0.20 -10.51
C ASN A 597 -23.42 -0.36 -9.09
N ARG A 598 -22.11 -0.35 -8.96
CA ARG A 598 -21.37 -0.43 -7.68
C ARG A 598 -20.71 0.88 -7.29
N GLY A 599 -20.35 1.68 -8.27
CA GLY A 599 -19.55 2.87 -8.07
C GLY A 599 -20.33 4.11 -7.68
N VAL A 600 -19.57 5.18 -7.41
CA VAL A 600 -20.08 6.51 -7.11
C VAL A 600 -20.15 7.35 -8.39
N ARG A 601 -21.13 8.27 -8.45
CA ARG A 601 -21.33 9.21 -9.57
C ARG A 601 -21.35 8.58 -10.97
N GLN A 602 -21.62 7.28 -11.05
CA GLN A 602 -21.79 6.59 -12.33
C GLN A 602 -23.06 7.02 -13.03
N LYS A 603 -23.00 7.09 -14.35
CA LYS A 603 -24.23 7.13 -15.16
C LYS A 603 -24.97 5.80 -15.05
N ARG A 604 -26.27 5.85 -15.29
CA ARG A 604 -27.07 4.63 -15.37
C ARG A 604 -26.53 3.75 -16.51
N THR A 605 -26.22 2.50 -16.19
CA THR A 605 -25.83 1.49 -17.18
C THR A 605 -26.99 1.19 -18.12
N GLU A 606 -26.71 1.17 -19.41
CA GLU A 606 -27.64 0.79 -20.46
C GLU A 606 -27.37 -0.65 -20.87
N VAL A 607 -28.35 -1.52 -20.73
CA VAL A 607 -28.24 -2.93 -21.13
C VAL A 607 -29.30 -3.27 -22.15
N THR A 608 -28.88 -3.90 -23.25
CA THR A 608 -29.76 -4.47 -24.23
C THR A 608 -29.48 -5.95 -24.38
N GLU A 609 -30.55 -6.77 -24.50
CA GLU A 609 -30.44 -8.20 -24.65
C GLU A 609 -30.98 -8.68 -25.98
N ASN A 610 -30.39 -9.73 -26.50
CA ASN A 610 -30.89 -10.46 -27.67
C ASN A 610 -30.74 -11.96 -27.45
N TRP A 611 -31.77 -12.72 -27.85
CA TRP A 611 -31.74 -14.17 -27.87
C TRP A 611 -32.08 -14.65 -29.26
N SER A 612 -31.11 -15.19 -29.97
CA SER A 612 -31.26 -15.66 -31.35
C SER A 612 -30.37 -16.87 -31.63
N ASN A 613 -30.92 -17.89 -32.28
CA ASN A 613 -30.15 -19.06 -32.72
C ASN A 613 -29.37 -19.78 -31.61
N GLY A 614 -29.91 -19.78 -30.38
CA GLY A 614 -29.24 -20.40 -29.22
C GLY A 614 -28.08 -19.60 -28.63
N VAL A 615 -27.92 -18.35 -29.04
CA VAL A 615 -26.94 -17.40 -28.50
C VAL A 615 -27.66 -16.30 -27.74
N TYR A 616 -27.32 -16.12 -26.49
CA TYR A 616 -27.74 -14.99 -25.69
C TYR A 616 -26.66 -13.92 -25.70
N THR A 617 -27.04 -12.72 -26.04
CA THR A 617 -26.13 -11.58 -26.13
C THR A 617 -26.60 -10.45 -25.22
N LEU A 618 -25.74 -9.98 -24.33
CA LEU A 618 -25.88 -8.72 -23.63
C LEU A 618 -24.94 -7.71 -24.25
N THR A 619 -25.47 -6.55 -24.61
CA THR A 619 -24.67 -5.35 -24.93
C THR A 619 -24.85 -4.37 -23.81
N ILE A 620 -23.73 -3.99 -23.18
CA ILE A 620 -23.68 -3.22 -21.94
C ILE A 620 -22.90 -1.93 -22.24
N LYS A 621 -23.50 -0.79 -21.91
CA LYS A 621 -22.83 0.48 -21.93
C LYS A 621 -22.70 1.01 -20.52
N GLU A 622 -21.49 1.24 -20.08
CA GLU A 622 -21.15 1.60 -18.71
C GLU A 622 -20.00 2.60 -18.63
N ASN A 623 -19.82 3.18 -17.46
CA ASN A 623 -18.69 4.06 -17.12
C ASN A 623 -18.29 3.89 -15.65
N GLY A 624 -18.12 2.68 -15.21
CA GLY A 624 -17.69 2.37 -13.84
C GLY A 624 -18.02 0.95 -13.41
N PRO A 625 -17.79 0.59 -12.18
CA PRO A 625 -17.95 -0.78 -11.71
C PRO A 625 -19.42 -1.20 -11.67
N ILE A 626 -19.69 -2.38 -12.23
CA ILE A 626 -21.01 -3.01 -12.25
C ILE A 626 -20.94 -4.50 -11.95
N ASP A 627 -22.02 -5.01 -11.37
CA ASP A 627 -22.28 -6.45 -11.25
C ASP A 627 -23.35 -6.87 -12.24
N ILE A 628 -23.12 -7.98 -12.94
CA ILE A 628 -24.08 -8.62 -13.83
C ILE A 628 -24.14 -10.08 -13.45
N LYS A 629 -25.35 -10.57 -13.15
CA LYS A 629 -25.62 -11.99 -12.97
C LYS A 629 -26.45 -12.48 -14.14
N ILE A 630 -25.99 -13.54 -14.83
CA ILE A 630 -26.71 -14.17 -15.92
C ILE A 630 -27.12 -15.58 -15.49
N ASN A 631 -28.43 -15.80 -15.26
CA ASN A 631 -28.95 -17.11 -14.96
C ASN A 631 -29.03 -17.93 -16.26
N CYS A 632 -28.18 -18.96 -16.36
CA CYS A 632 -28.05 -19.78 -17.55
C CYS A 632 -27.54 -21.19 -17.22
N SER A 633 -28.07 -22.17 -17.94
CA SER A 633 -27.57 -23.54 -17.94
C SER A 633 -27.74 -24.16 -19.30
N GLY A 634 -26.87 -25.08 -19.66
CA GLY A 634 -26.86 -25.78 -20.93
C GLY A 634 -27.03 -27.30 -20.80
N LYS A 635 -26.54 -28.02 -21.80
CA LYS A 635 -26.58 -29.51 -21.86
C LYS A 635 -25.20 -30.14 -21.86
N GLU A 636 -24.14 -29.32 -21.74
CA GLU A 636 -22.78 -29.85 -21.76
C GLU A 636 -22.52 -30.71 -20.50
N THR A 637 -21.87 -31.82 -20.70
CA THR A 637 -21.56 -32.78 -19.63
C THR A 637 -20.08 -32.68 -19.22
N GLY A 638 -19.72 -33.30 -18.10
CA GLY A 638 -18.34 -33.32 -17.63
C GLY A 638 -17.88 -32.04 -16.96
N ARG A 639 -18.83 -31.16 -16.58
CA ARG A 639 -18.53 -29.94 -15.82
C ARG A 639 -18.24 -30.27 -14.37
N LEU A 640 -17.37 -29.46 -13.76
CA LEU A 640 -17.05 -29.54 -12.36
C LEU A 640 -18.22 -28.99 -11.51
N THR A 641 -18.45 -29.58 -10.36
CA THR A 641 -19.55 -29.21 -9.47
C THR A 641 -19.08 -28.70 -8.11
N SER A 642 -17.78 -28.74 -7.88
CA SER A 642 -17.17 -28.32 -6.62
C SER A 642 -16.12 -27.27 -6.89
N TYR A 643 -16.22 -26.14 -6.21
CA TYR A 643 -15.29 -25.01 -6.22
C TYR A 643 -15.18 -24.45 -4.81
N LYS A 644 -14.18 -23.63 -4.56
CA LYS A 644 -14.01 -22.94 -3.29
C LYS A 644 -14.59 -21.54 -3.38
N THR A 645 -15.23 -21.11 -2.31
CA THR A 645 -15.72 -19.75 -2.13
C THR A 645 -14.84 -19.02 -1.12
N ALA A 646 -14.81 -17.70 -1.18
CA ALA A 646 -14.23 -16.88 -0.14
C ALA A 646 -15.03 -17.07 1.16
N THR A 647 -14.31 -17.20 2.27
CA THR A 647 -14.90 -17.23 3.61
C THR A 647 -14.16 -16.16 4.40
N LEU A 648 -14.58 -14.91 4.27
CA LEU A 648 -13.93 -13.82 4.96
C LEU A 648 -14.35 -13.76 6.42
N VAL A 649 -13.40 -13.41 7.26
CA VAL A 649 -13.58 -13.18 8.69
C VAL A 649 -13.20 -11.72 8.95
N GLU A 650 -14.13 -10.95 9.47
CA GLU A 650 -13.85 -9.58 9.86
C GLU A 650 -12.81 -9.58 10.98
N PRO A 651 -11.72 -8.81 10.85
CA PRO A 651 -10.71 -8.69 11.89
C PRO A 651 -11.30 -8.10 13.18
N GLU A 652 -10.79 -8.58 14.32
CA GLU A 652 -11.13 -7.96 15.58
C GLU A 652 -10.57 -6.55 15.67
N PHE A 653 -11.32 -5.63 16.26
CA PHE A 653 -10.84 -4.29 16.56
C PHE A 653 -9.80 -4.34 17.68
N PRO A 654 -8.84 -3.40 17.70
CA PRO A 654 -7.88 -3.32 18.78
C PRO A 654 -8.56 -2.95 20.10
N GLU A 655 -7.91 -3.33 21.21
CA GLU A 655 -8.32 -2.85 22.52
C GLU A 655 -8.36 -1.33 22.56
N ALA A 656 -9.39 -0.81 23.19
CA ALA A 656 -9.56 0.64 23.31
C ALA A 656 -8.44 1.24 24.18
N TYR A 657 -7.82 2.29 23.67
CA TYR A 657 -6.91 3.08 24.47
C TYR A 657 -7.68 3.82 25.58
N THR A 658 -7.18 3.73 26.81
CA THR A 658 -7.80 4.30 28.00
C THR A 658 -6.98 5.42 28.67
N GLY A 659 -5.82 5.73 28.09
CA GLY A 659 -4.94 6.78 28.57
C GLY A 659 -5.34 8.20 28.16
N PRO A 660 -4.50 9.20 28.47
CA PRO A 660 -4.72 10.59 28.09
C PRO A 660 -4.78 10.74 26.55
N ARG A 661 -5.73 11.54 26.06
CA ARG A 661 -5.96 11.82 24.64
C ARG A 661 -5.52 13.24 24.30
N GLN A 662 -4.65 13.39 23.32
CA GLN A 662 -4.08 14.68 22.91
C GLN A 662 -4.69 15.13 21.58
N TYR A 663 -5.04 16.40 21.50
CA TYR A 663 -5.65 17.05 20.35
C TYR A 663 -4.80 18.25 19.96
N GLU A 664 -4.25 18.23 18.76
CA GLU A 664 -3.30 19.23 18.27
C GLU A 664 -4.03 20.48 17.77
N ALA A 665 -3.60 21.65 18.23
CA ALA A 665 -4.31 22.90 17.94
C ALA A 665 -4.25 23.33 16.48
N GLU A 666 -3.25 22.90 15.73
CA GLU A 666 -3.16 23.16 14.30
C GLU A 666 -4.26 22.48 13.46
N PHE A 667 -4.91 21.44 14.00
CA PHE A 667 -6.03 20.75 13.35
C PHE A 667 -7.39 21.32 13.72
N PHE A 668 -7.48 22.23 14.70
CA PHE A 668 -8.76 22.81 15.13
C PHE A 668 -9.41 23.61 14.01
N ASP A 669 -10.73 23.60 13.98
CA ASP A 669 -11.52 24.52 13.19
C ASP A 669 -11.31 25.95 13.70
N GLN A 670 -11.14 26.91 12.79
CA GLN A 670 -10.57 28.21 13.08
C GLN A 670 -11.50 29.36 12.67
N LYS A 671 -11.65 30.36 13.53
CA LYS A 671 -12.37 31.57 13.22
C LYS A 671 -11.58 32.79 13.68
N ASN A 672 -11.28 33.69 12.75
CA ASN A 672 -10.58 34.96 12.98
C ASN A 672 -9.21 34.85 13.70
N VAL A 673 -8.63 33.68 13.74
CA VAL A 673 -7.27 33.45 14.28
C VAL A 673 -6.19 34.02 13.35
N GLU A 674 -4.97 34.14 13.83
CA GLU A 674 -3.87 34.72 13.07
C GLU A 674 -3.32 33.71 12.03
N ALA A 675 -2.80 32.57 12.42
CA ALA A 675 -2.27 31.53 11.55
C ALA A 675 -1.96 30.22 12.27
N ASN A 676 -1.91 29.10 11.52
CA ASN A 676 -1.16 27.92 11.95
C ASN A 676 0.32 28.11 11.67
N VAL A 677 1.14 27.62 12.58
CA VAL A 677 2.58 27.47 12.39
C VAL A 677 2.85 26.00 12.39
N THR A 678 3.16 25.54 11.24
CA THR A 678 3.43 24.16 10.91
C THR A 678 4.93 24.06 10.59
N ASN A 679 5.54 22.87 10.72
CA ASN A 679 6.99 22.72 10.73
C ASN A 679 7.66 23.63 11.75
N ALA A 680 7.28 23.44 12.99
CA ALA A 680 7.74 24.29 14.10
C ALA A 680 9.28 24.30 14.26
N CYS A 681 9.99 23.33 13.67
CA CYS A 681 11.44 23.34 13.56
C CYS A 681 12.01 24.52 12.76
N ASP A 682 11.20 25.14 11.91
CA ASP A 682 11.58 26.31 11.11
C ASP A 682 11.30 27.65 11.79
N THR A 683 10.88 27.63 13.06
CA THR A 683 10.54 28.82 13.81
C THR A 683 11.51 29.09 14.95
N ASP A 684 11.62 30.36 15.37
CA ASP A 684 12.37 30.74 16.57
C ASP A 684 11.67 30.31 17.88
N ILE A 685 10.52 29.64 17.77
CA ILE A 685 9.73 29.15 18.90
C ILE A 685 9.90 27.66 19.02
N ASP A 686 10.74 27.27 19.96
CA ASP A 686 11.03 25.86 20.24
C ASP A 686 10.15 25.29 21.35
N LYS A 687 10.18 23.96 21.51
CA LYS A 687 9.47 23.20 22.55
C LYS A 687 7.94 23.13 22.40
N CYS A 688 7.37 23.45 21.23
CA CYS A 688 6.00 22.97 20.94
C CYS A 688 6.00 21.46 20.81
N GLN A 689 4.88 20.82 21.01
CA GLN A 689 4.66 19.39 20.76
C GLN A 689 4.02 19.17 19.40
N GLY A 690 4.10 17.96 18.88
CA GLY A 690 3.52 17.61 17.58
C GLY A 690 4.18 18.33 16.40
N GLN A 691 3.39 18.61 15.37
CA GLN A 691 3.85 19.20 14.11
C GLN A 691 3.99 20.72 14.18
N GLY A 692 3.33 21.36 15.12
CA GLY A 692 3.35 22.81 15.18
C GLY A 692 2.51 23.38 16.29
N PHE A 693 1.95 24.55 16.05
CA PHE A 693 1.05 25.23 16.98
C PHE A 693 0.16 26.24 16.22
N LEU A 694 -0.91 26.66 16.87
CA LEU A 694 -1.81 27.67 16.35
C LEU A 694 -1.48 29.05 16.95
N LYS A 695 -1.25 30.06 16.11
CA LYS A 695 -1.30 31.46 16.52
C LYS A 695 -2.73 31.92 16.57
N PHE A 696 -3.30 31.91 17.77
CA PHE A 696 -4.66 32.35 18.00
C PHE A 696 -4.81 33.90 17.75
N GLY A 697 -3.74 34.61 17.98
CA GLY A 697 -3.70 36.08 17.76
C GLY A 697 -4.33 36.88 18.90
N THR A 698 -4.81 38.08 18.58
CA THR A 698 -5.30 39.05 19.58
C THR A 698 -6.74 39.48 19.35
N LYS A 699 -7.42 39.05 18.32
CA LYS A 699 -8.76 39.54 17.94
C LYS A 699 -9.83 39.13 18.94
N ALA A 700 -10.76 40.07 19.23
CA ALA A 700 -11.84 39.91 20.20
C ALA A 700 -12.85 38.78 19.87
N ASP A 701 -12.92 38.35 18.63
CA ASP A 701 -13.84 37.29 18.16
C ASP A 701 -13.10 36.08 17.58
N ALA A 702 -11.81 35.99 17.87
CA ALA A 702 -11.04 34.81 17.53
C ALA A 702 -11.57 33.60 18.30
N ALA A 703 -11.71 32.49 17.62
CA ALA A 703 -12.16 31.24 18.21
C ALA A 703 -11.57 30.02 17.51
N VAL A 704 -11.45 28.94 18.26
CA VAL A 704 -11.13 27.61 17.74
C VAL A 704 -12.06 26.58 18.36
N LYS A 705 -12.35 25.53 17.63
CA LYS A 705 -13.11 24.39 18.13
C LYS A 705 -12.56 23.07 17.61
N ASP A 706 -12.80 22.03 18.40
CA ASP A 706 -12.54 20.66 18.00
C ASP A 706 -13.59 19.71 18.58
N THR A 707 -13.68 18.50 18.03
CA THR A 707 -14.63 17.47 18.47
C THR A 707 -13.88 16.36 19.19
N VAL A 708 -14.30 16.09 20.43
CA VAL A 708 -13.79 15.03 21.30
C VAL A 708 -14.85 13.96 21.44
N THR A 709 -14.56 12.76 20.99
CA THR A 709 -15.47 11.60 21.19
C THR A 709 -15.20 10.95 22.54
N ASN A 710 -16.23 10.76 23.35
CA ASN A 710 -16.10 10.11 24.66
C ASN A 710 -16.98 8.85 24.75
N LYS A 711 -16.42 7.75 25.25
CA LYS A 711 -17.14 6.46 25.31
C LYS A 711 -18.22 6.42 26.36
N THR A 712 -18.05 7.17 27.45
CA THR A 712 -18.98 7.24 28.56
C THR A 712 -19.12 8.66 29.05
N ALA A 713 -20.31 9.07 29.45
CA ALA A 713 -20.51 10.37 30.07
C ALA A 713 -19.77 10.48 31.40
N GLY A 714 -19.12 11.61 31.64
CA GLY A 714 -18.35 11.80 32.87
C GLY A 714 -17.64 13.15 32.97
N THR A 715 -16.91 13.34 34.04
CA THR A 715 -16.01 14.50 34.23
C THR A 715 -14.60 14.07 33.84
N ALA A 716 -13.92 14.91 33.07
CA ALA A 716 -12.53 14.75 32.65
C ALA A 716 -11.76 16.06 32.93
N ASN A 717 -10.46 15.99 33.02
CA ASN A 717 -9.59 17.15 33.03
C ASN A 717 -9.17 17.49 31.61
N MET A 718 -9.42 18.72 31.16
CA MET A 718 -8.80 19.30 29.98
C MET A 718 -7.55 20.06 30.39
N ILE A 719 -6.40 19.64 29.91
CA ILE A 719 -5.10 20.27 30.12
C ILE A 719 -4.73 21.00 28.82
N LEU A 720 -4.91 22.31 28.79
CA LEU A 720 -4.57 23.15 27.66
C LEU A 720 -3.10 23.55 27.74
N ARG A 721 -2.33 23.30 26.71
CA ARG A 721 -0.94 23.77 26.55
C ARG A 721 -0.90 24.99 25.64
N TYR A 722 -0.28 26.05 26.15
CA TYR A 722 -0.33 27.37 25.51
C TYR A 722 0.96 28.16 25.79
N SER A 723 1.18 29.23 25.00
CA SER A 723 2.18 30.24 25.30
C SER A 723 1.64 31.66 25.07
N ALA A 724 2.02 32.58 25.97
CA ALA A 724 1.66 33.99 25.91
C ALA A 724 2.69 34.84 26.67
N THR A 725 2.92 36.09 26.23
CA THR A 725 3.87 37.01 26.86
C THR A 725 3.17 38.03 27.78
N SER A 726 1.85 37.97 27.89
CA SER A 726 1.02 38.72 28.84
C SER A 726 0.02 37.80 29.49
N ASP A 727 -0.44 38.13 30.72
CA ASP A 727 -1.50 37.38 31.36
C ASP A 727 -2.81 37.54 30.56
N ILE A 728 -3.43 36.43 30.20
CA ILE A 728 -4.65 36.39 29.39
C ILE A 728 -5.77 35.85 30.26
N ASN A 729 -6.83 36.67 30.44
CA ASN A 729 -7.99 36.36 31.27
C ASN A 729 -9.31 36.55 30.51
N ASN A 730 -9.31 36.47 29.23
CA ASN A 730 -10.44 36.75 28.34
C ASN A 730 -10.64 35.70 27.24
N ILE A 731 -10.25 34.46 27.52
CA ILE A 731 -10.60 33.28 26.71
C ILE A 731 -11.69 32.50 27.45
N ASP A 732 -12.82 32.36 26.81
CA ASP A 732 -13.93 31.55 27.30
C ASP A 732 -13.83 30.15 26.77
N LEU A 733 -13.94 29.15 27.66
CA LEU A 733 -14.04 27.72 27.32
C LEU A 733 -15.51 27.32 27.28
N TYR A 734 -15.92 26.69 26.18
CA TYR A 734 -17.25 26.11 26.02
C TYR A 734 -17.11 24.59 25.78
N VAL A 735 -18.08 23.87 26.32
CA VAL A 735 -18.29 22.43 26.02
C VAL A 735 -19.74 22.29 25.57
N ASN A 736 -19.96 21.74 24.38
CA ASN A 736 -21.30 21.58 23.79
C ASN A 736 -22.12 22.86 23.78
N ASN A 737 -21.51 24.00 23.43
CA ASN A 737 -22.06 25.33 23.39
C ASN A 737 -22.43 25.91 24.79
N VAL A 738 -22.07 25.24 25.88
CA VAL A 738 -22.26 25.75 27.25
C VAL A 738 -20.95 26.29 27.77
N LYS A 739 -20.94 27.55 28.19
CA LYS A 739 -19.75 28.16 28.81
C LYS A 739 -19.41 27.47 30.11
N VAL A 740 -18.19 26.91 30.21
CA VAL A 740 -17.65 26.30 31.41
C VAL A 740 -17.06 27.36 32.33
N LYS A 741 -16.13 28.15 31.80
CA LYS A 741 -15.51 29.27 32.52
C LYS A 741 -14.70 30.15 31.57
N THR A 742 -14.24 31.29 32.08
CA THR A 742 -13.17 32.08 31.48
C THR A 742 -11.83 31.59 32.03
N LEU A 743 -10.91 31.23 31.13
CA LEU A 743 -9.57 30.71 31.49
C LEU A 743 -8.69 31.86 32.00
N SER A 744 -7.86 31.56 33.00
CA SER A 744 -6.76 32.41 33.42
C SER A 744 -5.46 31.75 32.95
N LEU A 745 -4.77 32.42 32.02
CA LEU A 745 -3.58 31.94 31.35
C LEU A 745 -2.39 32.82 31.70
N PRO A 746 -1.63 32.51 32.75
CA PRO A 746 -0.45 33.26 33.15
C PRO A 746 0.58 33.37 32.05
N LYS A 747 1.25 34.52 31.93
CA LYS A 747 2.32 34.75 30.96
C LYS A 747 3.53 33.85 31.18
N GLY A 748 4.22 33.52 30.12
CA GLY A 748 5.57 32.99 30.11
C GLY A 748 6.64 34.08 29.96
N ALA A 749 7.91 33.67 30.07
CA ALA A 749 9.05 34.56 29.88
C ALA A 749 9.23 34.92 28.38
N SER A 750 8.84 34.03 27.49
CA SER A 750 8.86 34.18 26.03
C SER A 750 7.80 33.28 25.39
N TYR A 751 7.65 33.35 24.08
CA TYR A 751 6.77 32.42 23.38
C TYR A 751 7.30 30.97 23.35
N SER A 752 8.56 30.71 23.64
CA SER A 752 9.13 29.38 23.87
C SER A 752 8.92 28.84 25.29
N ASP A 753 8.33 29.63 26.20
CA ASP A 753 7.98 29.23 27.58
C ASP A 753 6.53 28.73 27.63
N TRP A 754 6.36 27.49 27.17
CA TRP A 754 5.06 26.82 27.12
C TRP A 754 4.56 26.49 28.54
N LYS A 755 3.31 26.74 28.79
CA LYS A 755 2.63 26.52 30.06
C LYS A 755 1.38 25.66 29.87
N THR A 756 0.89 25.08 30.94
CA THR A 756 -0.35 24.31 30.96
C THR A 756 -1.35 24.91 31.95
N VAL A 757 -2.63 24.77 31.63
CA VAL A 757 -3.74 25.05 32.56
C VAL A 757 -4.71 23.89 32.52
N THR A 758 -5.02 23.34 33.70
CA THR A 758 -6.00 22.26 33.85
C THR A 758 -7.37 22.82 34.17
N THR A 759 -8.39 22.29 33.51
CA THR A 759 -9.79 22.67 33.74
C THR A 759 -10.66 21.41 33.73
N PRO A 760 -11.41 21.13 34.81
CA PRO A 760 -12.40 20.08 34.78
C PRO A 760 -13.54 20.43 33.83
N ILE A 761 -13.92 19.48 32.97
CA ILE A 761 -15.01 19.59 32.02
C ILE A 761 -15.95 18.40 32.16
N THR A 762 -17.18 18.54 31.75
CA THR A 762 -18.17 17.45 31.71
C THR A 762 -18.42 17.08 30.25
N LEU A 763 -18.18 15.84 29.91
CA LEU A 763 -18.40 15.26 28.59
C LEU A 763 -19.62 14.33 28.62
N LYS A 764 -20.42 14.34 27.56
CA LYS A 764 -21.46 13.34 27.32
C LYS A 764 -20.87 12.14 26.60
N GLU A 765 -21.58 11.04 26.55
CA GLU A 765 -21.28 9.93 25.64
C GLU A 765 -21.41 10.42 24.17
N GLY A 766 -20.50 9.96 23.32
CA GLY A 766 -20.37 10.40 21.92
C GLY A 766 -19.60 11.72 21.78
N ASP A 767 -19.88 12.41 20.72
CA ASP A 767 -19.13 13.62 20.31
C ASP A 767 -19.41 14.83 21.17
N ASN A 768 -18.36 15.48 21.60
CA ASN A 768 -18.38 16.69 22.42
C ASN A 768 -17.60 17.80 21.71
N LYS A 769 -18.23 18.93 21.47
CA LYS A 769 -17.60 20.13 20.92
C LYS A 769 -16.87 20.87 22.01
N ILE A 770 -15.57 21.05 21.90
CA ILE A 770 -14.73 21.90 22.75
C ILE A 770 -14.43 23.17 21.97
N GLU A 771 -14.72 24.35 22.54
CA GLU A 771 -14.50 25.64 21.89
C GLU A 771 -13.77 26.62 22.83
N LEU A 772 -12.71 27.24 22.32
CA LEU A 772 -12.01 28.33 22.95
C LEU A 772 -12.31 29.62 22.18
N LYS A 773 -12.80 30.67 22.85
CA LYS A 773 -13.22 31.90 22.21
C LYS A 773 -12.79 33.13 23.00
N ALA A 774 -12.20 34.09 22.31
CA ALA A 774 -11.91 35.40 22.89
C ALA A 774 -13.20 36.19 23.10
N ASN A 775 -13.42 36.67 24.30
CA ASN A 775 -14.57 37.53 24.64
C ASN A 775 -14.25 39.04 24.54
N SER A 776 -12.99 39.38 24.34
CA SER A 776 -12.46 40.71 24.07
C SER A 776 -11.07 40.62 23.48
N THR A 777 -10.51 41.75 23.00
CA THR A 777 -9.14 41.82 22.46
C THR A 777 -8.12 41.33 23.49
N LEU A 778 -7.22 40.47 23.08
CA LEU A 778 -6.18 39.93 23.94
C LEU A 778 -5.02 40.92 24.11
N PRO A 779 -4.37 40.96 25.28
CA PRO A 779 -3.27 41.87 25.55
C PRO A 779 -1.95 41.53 24.81
N SER A 780 -1.78 40.28 24.40
CA SER A 780 -0.73 39.79 23.52
C SER A 780 -1.25 38.62 22.68
N SER A 781 -0.52 38.22 21.68
CA SER A 781 -0.88 37.00 20.94
C SER A 781 -0.87 35.79 21.87
N LEU A 782 -1.85 34.90 21.71
CA LEU A 782 -1.93 33.63 22.38
C LEU A 782 -1.52 32.55 21.35
N TYR A 783 -0.63 31.64 21.77
CA TYR A 783 -0.27 30.46 20.99
C TYR A 783 -0.86 29.24 21.68
N LEU A 784 -1.52 28.42 20.92
CA LEU A 784 -2.08 27.14 21.38
C LEU A 784 -1.30 26.01 20.75
N ASP A 785 -0.89 25.06 21.55
CA ASP A 785 -0.14 23.88 21.14
C ASP A 785 -1.08 22.68 21.01
N ASN A 786 -1.65 22.26 22.12
CA ASN A 786 -2.61 21.17 22.17
C ASN A 786 -3.50 21.29 23.40
N PHE A 787 -4.49 20.44 23.50
CA PHE A 787 -5.08 20.07 24.77
C PHE A 787 -5.13 18.56 24.95
N VAL A 788 -5.02 18.13 26.22
CA VAL A 788 -5.11 16.72 26.61
C VAL A 788 -6.39 16.53 27.42
N ILE A 789 -7.10 15.45 27.18
CA ILE A 789 -8.24 14.98 27.97
C ILE A 789 -7.81 13.76 28.75
N GLU A 790 -7.93 13.82 30.09
CA GLU A 790 -7.57 12.73 31.02
C GLU A 790 -8.61 12.51 32.12
#